data_75f90a6248df55893a22bc918afa1db4
#
_entry.id   75f90a6248df55893a22bc918afa1db4
#
_cell.length_a   1.000
_cell.length_b   1.000
_cell.length_c   1.000
_cell.angle_alpha   90.00
_cell.angle_beta   90.00
_cell.angle_gamma   90.00
#
_symmetry.space_group_name_H-M   'P 1'
#
loop_
_entity.id
_entity.type
_entity.pdbx_description
1 polymer ?
#
loop_
_entity_poly.entity_id
_entity_poly.type
_entity_poly.pdbx_seq_one_letter_code
_entity_poly.pdbx_strand_id
1 'polypeptide(L)'
;MSEPRQILVTSALPYANGSIHLGHMLEYIQTDMWVRFQKLRGNQCIYVCADDAHGSAIMLRAEKEGITPEQLIANVQAEHSSDFADFLVDFDNFHSTHSEENRELSGLIYTRLREAGHIATRSVTQYFDPEKGMFLADRFIKGTCPKCAAEDQYGDNCEKCGATYAPTELKNPKSAISGATPVLRDSQHFFFKLPDFQAMLQQWTRSGTLQDAVANKLAEWLDSGLQEWDISRDAPYFGFEIPGEPGKYFYVWLDAPIGYMASFKNLCARRPELDFDAFWNEGSKAELYHFIGKDIVNFHALFWPAMLEGAGFRKPTAVNVHGYLTVNGAKMSKSRGTFIKARTYLDHLQPEYLRYYYAAKLGRGVDDLDLNLEDFVQKVNSDLVGKVVNIASRCAGFIHKGNEGVMVSGDAAPELTEAFLAAAPSIAEAYEARDFGRAMREIMALADRANAWIADKAPWSLAKQEGKQDEVQAICAQGINLFRQLVIFLKPVLPVLAADAEAFLNVAPLTWNDHLTRLENHPLNPFKALMSRIEPAKVEAMVAASKEDLLAAEAKAPAGNGELAKDPLSAEIEFDTFAAVDLRVALIVKAEAVAGADKLLQLTLDIGDERRNVFSGIKSAYPDPSKLEGRLTMMVANLKPRKMRFGVSEGMVMAAGPGGEEIYLLSPDSGAKPGQRIK
;
A
#
# COMPACT_ATOMS: atom_id res chain seq x y z
N MET A 1 30.32 -29.71 -1.37
CA MET A 1 29.39 -28.55 -1.37
C MET A 1 28.71 -28.58 -2.72
N SER A 2 27.36 -28.50 -2.80
CA SER A 2 26.67 -28.31 -4.07
C SER A 2 27.13 -26.99 -4.71
N GLU A 3 27.14 -26.92 -6.04
CA GLU A 3 27.40 -25.66 -6.72
C GLU A 3 26.44 -24.58 -6.24
N PRO A 4 26.87 -23.30 -6.10
CA PRO A 4 25.99 -22.19 -5.74
C PRO A 4 24.83 -22.07 -6.73
N ARG A 5 23.62 -21.94 -6.22
CA ARG A 5 22.44 -21.67 -7.05
C ARG A 5 22.52 -20.29 -7.67
N GLN A 6 22.07 -20.15 -8.90
CA GLN A 6 21.87 -18.85 -9.57
C GLN A 6 20.41 -18.47 -9.47
N ILE A 7 20.11 -17.42 -8.75
CA ILE A 7 18.75 -17.04 -8.39
C ILE A 7 18.51 -15.56 -8.76
N LEU A 8 17.46 -15.31 -9.53
CA LEU A 8 16.93 -13.98 -9.78
C LEU A 8 15.61 -13.83 -9.00
N VAL A 9 15.50 -12.77 -8.22
CA VAL A 9 14.35 -12.49 -7.39
C VAL A 9 13.79 -11.12 -7.76
N THR A 10 12.46 -11.03 -7.81
CA THR A 10 11.75 -9.77 -7.98
C THR A 10 10.62 -9.65 -6.96
N SER A 11 10.25 -8.46 -6.62
CA SER A 11 8.99 -8.12 -5.96
C SER A 11 8.12 -7.31 -6.91
N ALA A 12 6.80 -7.29 -6.68
CA ALA A 12 5.88 -6.50 -7.49
C ALA A 12 6.33 -5.04 -7.58
N LEU A 13 6.13 -4.45 -8.75
CA LEU A 13 6.54 -3.07 -8.99
C LEU A 13 5.58 -2.12 -8.28
N PRO A 14 6.06 -1.22 -7.42
CA PRO A 14 5.20 -0.20 -6.83
C PRO A 14 4.76 0.79 -7.91
N TYR A 15 3.49 1.17 -7.89
CA TYR A 15 2.96 2.12 -8.85
C TYR A 15 3.45 3.54 -8.54
N ALA A 16 4.09 4.21 -9.50
CA ALA A 16 4.69 5.54 -9.35
C ALA A 16 3.66 6.68 -9.21
N ASN A 17 2.57 6.42 -8.49
CA ASN A 17 1.47 7.36 -8.26
C ASN A 17 1.19 7.64 -6.78
N GLY A 18 2.08 7.29 -5.89
CA GLY A 18 1.90 7.55 -4.46
C GLY A 18 3.06 7.07 -3.61
N SER A 19 3.11 7.54 -2.37
CA SER A 19 4.12 7.13 -1.40
C SER A 19 3.97 5.67 -0.99
N ILE A 20 5.09 5.04 -0.65
CA ILE A 20 5.11 3.70 -0.05
C ILE A 20 4.44 3.75 1.34
N HIS A 21 3.67 2.73 1.66
CA HIS A 21 3.07 2.54 2.97
C HIS A 21 3.42 1.16 3.55
N LEU A 22 3.11 0.92 4.83
CA LEU A 22 3.50 -0.32 5.52
C LEU A 22 2.95 -1.59 4.86
N GLY A 23 1.80 -1.50 4.16
CA GLY A 23 1.27 -2.62 3.38
C GLY A 23 2.16 -3.02 2.21
N HIS A 24 2.74 -2.05 1.49
CA HIS A 24 3.74 -2.32 0.47
C HIS A 24 5.00 -2.94 1.10
N MET A 25 5.44 -2.40 2.24
CA MET A 25 6.66 -2.87 2.92
C MET A 25 6.59 -4.35 3.34
N LEU A 26 5.40 -4.93 3.50
CA LEU A 26 5.25 -6.35 3.79
C LEU A 26 5.88 -7.21 2.69
N GLU A 27 5.66 -6.85 1.43
CA GLU A 27 6.22 -7.56 0.27
C GLU A 27 7.74 -7.41 0.19
N TYR A 28 8.23 -6.18 0.26
CA TYR A 28 9.66 -5.90 0.07
C TYR A 28 10.51 -6.44 1.21
N ILE A 29 10.02 -6.35 2.45
CA ILE A 29 10.71 -6.90 3.63
C ILE A 29 10.80 -8.43 3.55
N GLN A 30 9.71 -9.13 3.23
CA GLN A 30 9.78 -10.60 3.13
C GLN A 30 10.67 -11.07 2.00
N THR A 31 10.66 -10.36 0.87
CA THR A 31 11.52 -10.66 -0.27
C THR A 31 12.98 -10.46 0.08
N ASP A 32 13.32 -9.32 0.69
CA ASP A 32 14.68 -8.99 1.13
C ASP A 32 15.20 -10.00 2.17
N MET A 33 14.37 -10.42 3.12
CA MET A 33 14.75 -11.45 4.10
C MET A 33 15.12 -12.78 3.41
N TRP A 34 14.34 -13.19 2.42
CA TRP A 34 14.62 -14.42 1.67
C TRP A 34 15.89 -14.29 0.83
N VAL A 35 16.09 -13.15 0.16
CA VAL A 35 17.30 -12.84 -0.62
C VAL A 35 18.54 -12.84 0.27
N ARG A 36 18.48 -12.16 1.42
CA ARG A 36 19.60 -12.14 2.40
C ARG A 36 19.91 -13.55 2.91
N PHE A 37 18.89 -14.37 3.15
CA PHE A 37 19.11 -15.76 3.52
C PHE A 37 19.82 -16.55 2.41
N GLN A 38 19.43 -16.38 1.15
CA GLN A 38 20.10 -17.06 0.03
C GLN A 38 21.57 -16.61 -0.12
N LYS A 39 21.81 -15.28 -0.03
CA LYS A 39 23.17 -14.73 -0.04
C LYS A 39 24.01 -15.25 1.15
N LEU A 40 23.43 -15.31 2.34
CA LEU A 40 24.06 -15.84 3.56
C LEU A 40 24.46 -17.32 3.41
N ARG A 41 23.69 -18.10 2.65
CA ARG A 41 23.96 -19.50 2.29
C ARG A 41 25.05 -19.66 1.22
N GLY A 42 25.53 -18.56 0.63
CA GLY A 42 26.53 -18.55 -0.43
C GLY A 42 25.98 -18.73 -1.84
N ASN A 43 24.67 -18.60 -2.05
CA ASN A 43 24.06 -18.63 -3.38
C ASN A 43 24.28 -17.28 -4.10
N GLN A 44 24.42 -17.31 -5.43
CA GLN A 44 24.35 -16.11 -6.27
C GLN A 44 22.88 -15.70 -6.39
N CYS A 45 22.44 -14.82 -5.51
CA CYS A 45 21.07 -14.34 -5.47
C CYS A 45 21.03 -12.85 -5.79
N ILE A 46 20.28 -12.49 -6.82
CA ILE A 46 20.18 -11.14 -7.36
C ILE A 46 18.76 -10.65 -7.16
N TYR A 47 18.57 -9.48 -6.57
CA TYR A 47 17.28 -8.89 -6.30
C TYR A 47 17.08 -7.62 -7.12
N VAL A 48 16.14 -7.63 -8.06
CA VAL A 48 15.80 -6.48 -8.88
C VAL A 48 14.34 -6.10 -8.72
N CYS A 49 14.07 -4.81 -8.83
CA CYS A 49 12.73 -4.24 -8.86
C CYS A 49 12.73 -2.97 -9.71
N ALA A 50 11.58 -2.35 -9.91
CA ALA A 50 11.43 -1.08 -10.61
C ALA A 50 10.15 -0.39 -10.14
N ASP A 51 9.99 0.91 -10.44
CA ASP A 51 8.69 1.56 -10.37
C ASP A 51 7.87 1.23 -11.61
N ASP A 52 6.59 0.95 -11.42
CA ASP A 52 5.57 0.93 -12.48
C ASP A 52 5.16 2.38 -12.77
N ALA A 53 5.66 2.93 -13.91
CA ALA A 53 5.71 4.36 -14.17
C ALA A 53 4.72 4.83 -15.25
N HIS A 54 3.85 3.98 -15.79
CA HIS A 54 2.97 4.32 -16.90
C HIS A 54 1.50 4.38 -16.52
N GLY A 55 0.69 4.91 -17.42
CA GLY A 55 -0.77 4.93 -17.31
C GLY A 55 -1.38 6.31 -17.20
N SER A 56 -2.69 6.38 -17.45
CA SER A 56 -3.45 7.63 -17.43
C SER A 56 -3.52 8.28 -16.05
N ALA A 57 -3.44 7.51 -14.97
CA ALA A 57 -3.43 8.08 -13.62
C ALA A 57 -2.17 8.91 -13.32
N ILE A 58 -1.01 8.50 -13.84
CA ILE A 58 0.25 9.29 -13.77
C ILE A 58 0.08 10.60 -14.54
N MET A 59 -0.43 10.52 -15.76
CA MET A 59 -0.65 11.69 -16.62
C MET A 59 -1.58 12.71 -15.95
N LEU A 60 -2.71 12.27 -15.42
CA LEU A 60 -3.70 13.13 -14.77
C LEU A 60 -3.18 13.73 -13.46
N ARG A 61 -2.40 12.98 -12.71
CA ARG A 61 -1.77 13.51 -11.49
C ARG A 61 -0.73 14.57 -11.83
N ALA A 62 0.12 14.34 -12.84
CA ALA A 62 1.09 15.32 -13.30
C ALA A 62 0.44 16.60 -13.79
N GLU A 63 -0.65 16.50 -14.60
CA GLU A 63 -1.48 17.65 -15.01
C GLU A 63 -2.00 18.46 -13.80
N LYS A 64 -2.54 17.75 -12.80
CA LYS A 64 -3.05 18.35 -11.57
C LYS A 64 -1.98 19.06 -10.75
N GLU A 65 -0.76 18.50 -10.72
CA GLU A 65 0.39 19.07 -10.00
C GLU A 65 1.12 20.14 -10.82
N GLY A 66 0.77 20.35 -12.09
CA GLY A 66 1.38 21.34 -13.00
C GLY A 66 2.82 20.97 -13.41
N ILE A 67 3.15 19.70 -13.44
CA ILE A 67 4.46 19.16 -13.84
C ILE A 67 4.30 18.15 -14.98
N THR A 68 5.41 17.73 -15.60
CA THR A 68 5.35 16.66 -16.61
C THR A 68 5.25 15.27 -15.94
N PRO A 69 4.69 14.26 -16.64
CA PRO A 69 4.69 12.88 -16.15
C PRO A 69 6.10 12.38 -15.79
N GLU A 70 7.12 12.72 -16.60
CA GLU A 70 8.50 12.32 -16.36
C GLU A 70 9.07 12.94 -15.07
N GLN A 71 8.74 14.21 -14.78
CA GLN A 71 9.10 14.85 -13.51
C GLN A 71 8.42 14.17 -12.32
N LEU A 72 7.13 13.84 -12.47
CA LEU A 72 6.38 13.15 -11.43
C LEU A 72 7.00 11.81 -11.08
N ILE A 73 7.24 10.94 -12.08
CA ILE A 73 7.80 9.61 -11.84
C ILE A 73 9.23 9.67 -11.31
N ALA A 74 10.04 10.64 -11.73
CA ALA A 74 11.37 10.83 -11.19
C ALA A 74 11.36 11.22 -9.70
N ASN A 75 10.45 12.11 -9.31
CA ASN A 75 10.27 12.49 -7.90
C ASN A 75 9.82 11.31 -7.05
N VAL A 76 8.85 10.54 -7.55
CA VAL A 76 8.33 9.36 -6.85
C VAL A 76 9.40 8.27 -6.74
N GLN A 77 10.18 8.03 -7.78
CA GLN A 77 11.27 7.05 -7.76
C GLN A 77 12.33 7.41 -6.71
N ALA A 78 12.67 8.69 -6.58
CA ALA A 78 13.61 9.15 -5.56
C ALA A 78 13.06 8.91 -4.13
N GLU A 79 11.77 9.18 -3.91
CA GLU A 79 11.07 8.90 -2.64
C GLU A 79 11.08 7.40 -2.33
N HIS A 80 10.64 6.56 -3.28
CA HIS A 80 10.60 5.11 -3.11
C HIS A 80 11.97 4.52 -2.83
N SER A 81 12.99 4.94 -3.58
CA SER A 81 14.39 4.49 -3.39
C SER A 81 14.91 4.81 -1.99
N SER A 82 14.62 6.02 -1.49
CA SER A 82 14.99 6.43 -0.12
C SER A 82 14.26 5.59 0.93
N ASP A 83 12.95 5.42 0.78
CA ASP A 83 12.15 4.67 1.74
C ASP A 83 12.58 3.21 1.81
N PHE A 84 12.84 2.56 0.68
CA PHE A 84 13.34 1.18 0.64
C PHE A 84 14.73 1.04 1.28
N ALA A 85 15.65 1.94 0.97
CA ALA A 85 16.99 1.93 1.56
C ALA A 85 16.94 2.10 3.08
N ASP A 86 16.12 3.03 3.57
CA ASP A 86 15.97 3.30 5.00
C ASP A 86 15.23 2.16 5.73
N PHE A 87 14.41 1.35 5.04
CA PHE A 87 13.85 0.08 5.52
C PHE A 87 14.81 -1.12 5.37
N LEU A 88 16.04 -0.87 4.92
CA LEU A 88 17.08 -1.88 4.74
C LEU A 88 16.76 -2.92 3.67
N VAL A 89 15.93 -2.55 2.69
CA VAL A 89 15.68 -3.37 1.49
C VAL A 89 16.86 -3.17 0.53
N ASP A 90 17.57 -4.25 0.24
CA ASP A 90 18.85 -4.22 -0.47
C ASP A 90 18.70 -4.76 -1.90
N PHE A 91 18.13 -3.92 -2.78
CA PHE A 91 18.06 -4.24 -4.20
C PHE A 91 19.45 -4.20 -4.85
N ASP A 92 19.78 -5.20 -5.66
CA ASP A 92 20.92 -5.13 -6.58
C ASP A 92 20.64 -4.10 -7.70
N ASN A 93 19.37 -3.88 -8.08
CA ASN A 93 18.92 -2.78 -8.92
C ASN A 93 17.46 -2.40 -8.64
N PHE A 94 17.20 -1.10 -8.46
CA PHE A 94 15.85 -0.52 -8.46
C PHE A 94 15.77 0.46 -9.65
N HIS A 95 14.88 0.16 -10.62
CA HIS A 95 14.81 0.84 -11.91
C HIS A 95 13.45 1.49 -12.15
N SER A 96 13.06 1.72 -13.39
CA SER A 96 11.76 2.24 -13.80
C SER A 96 11.28 1.52 -15.06
N THR A 97 9.97 1.30 -15.15
CA THR A 97 9.37 0.82 -16.41
C THR A 97 9.46 1.87 -17.52
N HIS A 98 9.57 3.16 -17.17
CA HIS A 98 9.84 4.22 -18.14
C HIS A 98 11.36 4.29 -18.43
N SER A 99 11.86 3.28 -19.14
CA SER A 99 13.28 3.13 -19.50
C SER A 99 13.45 2.58 -20.91
N GLU A 100 14.62 2.81 -21.49
CA GLU A 100 14.93 2.32 -22.85
C GLU A 100 14.92 0.79 -22.90
N GLU A 101 15.48 0.13 -21.89
CA GLU A 101 15.49 -1.33 -21.79
C GLU A 101 14.06 -1.91 -21.79
N ASN A 102 13.13 -1.25 -21.07
CA ASN A 102 11.74 -1.69 -21.02
C ASN A 102 11.02 -1.44 -22.35
N ARG A 103 11.29 -0.31 -23.00
CA ARG A 103 10.76 0.01 -24.33
C ARG A 103 11.17 -1.02 -25.37
N GLU A 104 12.47 -1.35 -25.42
CA GLU A 104 13.01 -2.36 -26.33
C GLU A 104 12.41 -3.75 -26.08
N LEU A 105 12.37 -4.18 -24.81
CA LEU A 105 11.85 -5.51 -24.44
C LEU A 105 10.35 -5.61 -24.67
N SER A 106 9.57 -4.58 -24.39
CA SER A 106 8.12 -4.54 -24.66
C SER A 106 7.84 -4.63 -26.15
N GLY A 107 8.58 -3.89 -26.96
CA GLY A 107 8.50 -3.97 -28.43
C GLY A 107 8.90 -5.34 -28.96
N LEU A 108 9.96 -5.95 -28.42
CA LEU A 108 10.42 -7.28 -28.81
C LEU A 108 9.39 -8.36 -28.48
N ILE A 109 8.86 -8.37 -27.24
CA ILE A 109 7.86 -9.35 -26.81
C ILE A 109 6.60 -9.20 -27.64
N TYR A 110 6.09 -7.99 -27.84
CA TYR A 110 4.92 -7.73 -28.68
C TYR A 110 5.13 -8.23 -30.12
N THR A 111 6.28 -7.91 -30.72
CA THR A 111 6.60 -8.32 -32.10
C THR A 111 6.61 -9.84 -32.22
N ARG A 112 7.27 -10.54 -31.31
CA ARG A 112 7.31 -12.02 -31.30
C ARG A 112 5.90 -12.62 -31.14
N LEU A 113 5.08 -12.09 -30.22
CA LEU A 113 3.70 -12.54 -30.03
C LEU A 113 2.84 -12.29 -31.28
N ARG A 114 3.02 -11.16 -31.94
CA ARG A 114 2.30 -10.81 -33.19
C ARG A 114 2.71 -11.74 -34.34
N GLU A 115 3.98 -11.97 -34.54
CA GLU A 115 4.53 -12.88 -35.56
C GLU A 115 4.09 -14.33 -35.36
N ALA A 116 4.00 -14.76 -34.08
CA ALA A 116 3.47 -16.08 -33.72
C ALA A 116 1.93 -16.19 -33.82
N GLY A 117 1.24 -15.09 -34.13
CA GLY A 117 -0.22 -15.10 -34.32
C GLY A 117 -1.04 -14.97 -33.04
N HIS A 118 -0.42 -14.64 -31.91
CA HIS A 118 -1.06 -14.50 -30.60
C HIS A 118 -1.65 -13.10 -30.34
N ILE A 119 -1.62 -12.20 -31.32
CA ILE A 119 -2.25 -10.88 -31.24
C ILE A 119 -3.42 -10.81 -32.24
N ALA A 120 -4.61 -10.49 -31.71
CA ALA A 120 -5.80 -10.18 -32.50
C ALA A 120 -6.05 -8.66 -32.51
N THR A 121 -6.76 -8.21 -33.56
CA THR A 121 -7.13 -6.79 -33.68
C THR A 121 -8.64 -6.70 -33.85
N ARG A 122 -9.31 -5.83 -33.10
CA ARG A 122 -10.76 -5.62 -33.15
C ARG A 122 -11.14 -4.16 -32.91
N SER A 123 -12.28 -3.74 -33.45
CA SER A 123 -12.91 -2.47 -33.09
C SER A 123 -13.66 -2.62 -31.77
N VAL A 124 -13.46 -1.66 -30.88
CA VAL A 124 -14.13 -1.56 -29.57
C VAL A 124 -14.82 -0.22 -29.47
N THR A 125 -16.09 -0.23 -29.10
CA THR A 125 -16.86 0.99 -28.84
C THR A 125 -16.66 1.40 -27.38
N GLN A 126 -16.16 2.61 -27.16
CA GLN A 126 -15.84 3.15 -25.83
C GLN A 126 -16.36 4.57 -25.66
N TYR A 127 -16.50 5.03 -24.41
CA TYR A 127 -16.78 6.43 -24.13
C TYR A 127 -15.55 7.31 -24.37
N PHE A 128 -15.78 8.41 -25.05
CA PHE A 128 -14.80 9.45 -25.37
C PHE A 128 -15.24 10.78 -24.76
N ASP A 129 -14.34 11.44 -24.06
CA ASP A 129 -14.54 12.79 -23.52
C ASP A 129 -14.24 13.82 -24.61
N PRO A 130 -15.24 14.57 -25.08
CA PRO A 130 -15.01 15.54 -26.14
C PRO A 130 -14.25 16.79 -25.70
N GLU A 131 -14.28 17.13 -24.40
CA GLU A 131 -13.56 18.29 -23.85
C GLU A 131 -12.07 17.99 -23.60
N LYS A 132 -11.76 16.78 -23.11
CA LYS A 132 -10.38 16.34 -22.87
C LYS A 132 -9.76 15.69 -24.13
N GLY A 133 -10.55 15.33 -25.12
CA GLY A 133 -10.06 14.67 -26.35
C GLY A 133 -9.50 13.28 -26.12
N MET A 134 -10.03 12.52 -25.14
CA MET A 134 -9.49 11.22 -24.75
C MET A 134 -10.58 10.18 -24.52
N PHE A 135 -10.24 8.90 -24.72
CA PHE A 135 -11.07 7.78 -24.30
C PHE A 135 -11.05 7.63 -22.77
N LEU A 136 -12.19 7.28 -22.19
CA LEU A 136 -12.38 7.18 -20.75
C LEU A 136 -12.25 5.73 -20.30
N ALA A 137 -11.32 5.45 -19.39
CA ALA A 137 -11.28 4.21 -18.65
C ALA A 137 -12.46 4.15 -17.64
N ASP A 138 -12.79 2.95 -17.19
CA ASP A 138 -13.96 2.67 -16.33
C ASP A 138 -14.06 3.57 -15.09
N ARG A 139 -12.93 3.89 -14.48
CA ARG A 139 -12.85 4.78 -13.31
C ARG A 139 -12.96 6.26 -13.63
N PHE A 140 -12.93 6.62 -14.90
CA PHE A 140 -13.10 7.99 -15.36
C PHE A 140 -14.50 8.26 -15.89
N ILE A 141 -15.43 7.31 -15.75
CA ILE A 141 -16.84 7.45 -16.09
C ILE A 141 -17.65 7.26 -14.82
N LYS A 142 -18.59 8.15 -14.62
CA LYS A 142 -19.59 8.06 -13.56
C LYS A 142 -20.98 8.19 -14.15
N GLY A 143 -21.95 7.56 -13.51
CA GLY A 143 -23.32 7.60 -13.96
C GLY A 143 -24.27 6.89 -13.02
N THR A 144 -25.50 6.67 -13.47
CA THR A 144 -26.54 6.00 -12.71
C THR A 144 -26.46 4.49 -12.93
N CYS A 145 -26.40 3.71 -11.86
CA CYS A 145 -26.35 2.24 -11.92
C CYS A 145 -27.53 1.68 -12.71
N PRO A 146 -27.30 0.79 -13.69
CA PRO A 146 -28.39 0.22 -14.49
C PRO A 146 -29.32 -0.70 -13.70
N LYS A 147 -28.84 -1.28 -12.56
CA LYS A 147 -29.56 -2.26 -11.75
C LYS A 147 -30.35 -1.65 -10.59
N CYS A 148 -29.72 -0.76 -9.80
CA CYS A 148 -30.38 -0.21 -8.60
C CYS A 148 -30.68 1.29 -8.68
N ALA A 149 -30.37 1.95 -9.80
CA ALA A 149 -30.57 3.38 -10.03
C ALA A 149 -29.83 4.30 -9.04
N ALA A 150 -28.80 3.83 -8.36
CA ALA A 150 -27.94 4.68 -7.55
C ALA A 150 -27.13 5.62 -8.46
N GLU A 151 -27.13 6.91 -8.14
CA GLU A 151 -26.37 7.93 -8.87
C GLU A 151 -24.87 7.90 -8.51
N ASP A 152 -24.05 8.55 -9.32
CA ASP A 152 -22.62 8.77 -9.13
C ASP A 152 -21.79 7.46 -8.98
N GLN A 153 -22.18 6.40 -9.69
CA GLN A 153 -21.49 5.12 -9.68
C GLN A 153 -20.45 5.03 -10.80
N TYR A 154 -19.33 4.35 -10.55
CA TYR A 154 -18.26 4.14 -11.54
C TYR A 154 -18.66 3.20 -12.67
N GLY A 155 -17.88 3.23 -13.77
CA GLY A 155 -18.16 2.50 -15.00
C GLY A 155 -18.03 0.97 -14.92
N ASP A 156 -17.43 0.44 -13.87
CA ASP A 156 -17.15 -0.99 -13.70
C ASP A 156 -18.07 -1.67 -12.67
N ASN A 157 -18.48 -0.95 -11.62
CA ASN A 157 -19.27 -1.52 -10.55
C ASN A 157 -20.10 -0.48 -9.77
N CYS A 158 -21.14 -0.95 -9.11
CA CYS A 158 -21.96 -0.14 -8.21
C CYS A 158 -21.52 -0.33 -6.76
N GLU A 159 -21.07 0.74 -6.11
CA GLU A 159 -20.66 0.72 -4.70
C GLU A 159 -21.84 0.46 -3.75
N LYS A 160 -23.09 0.76 -4.18
CA LYS A 160 -24.29 0.59 -3.38
C LYS A 160 -24.85 -0.84 -3.40
N CYS A 161 -24.92 -1.47 -4.57
CA CYS A 161 -25.53 -2.81 -4.70
C CYS A 161 -24.55 -3.91 -5.11
N GLY A 162 -23.26 -3.58 -5.32
CA GLY A 162 -22.21 -4.55 -5.70
C GLY A 162 -22.32 -5.10 -7.11
N ALA A 163 -23.24 -4.59 -7.93
CA ALA A 163 -23.42 -5.07 -9.30
C ALA A 163 -22.27 -4.63 -10.20
N THR A 164 -21.78 -5.55 -11.03
CA THR A 164 -20.83 -5.26 -12.11
C THR A 164 -21.57 -5.08 -13.45
N TYR A 165 -21.05 -4.22 -14.30
CA TYR A 165 -21.59 -3.89 -15.61
C TYR A 165 -20.50 -3.27 -16.50
N ALA A 166 -20.75 -3.22 -17.81
CA ALA A 166 -19.88 -2.48 -18.73
C ALA A 166 -20.13 -0.97 -18.61
N PRO A 167 -19.12 -0.11 -18.80
CA PRO A 167 -19.29 1.35 -18.76
C PRO A 167 -20.43 1.86 -19.63
N THR A 168 -20.64 1.23 -20.79
CA THR A 168 -21.71 1.57 -21.74
C THR A 168 -23.12 1.27 -21.25
N GLU A 169 -23.26 0.50 -20.17
CA GLU A 169 -24.58 0.21 -19.56
C GLU A 169 -25.01 1.27 -18.53
N LEU A 170 -24.09 2.16 -18.08
CA LEU A 170 -24.43 3.27 -17.21
C LEU A 170 -25.44 4.21 -17.84
N LYS A 171 -26.41 4.63 -17.05
CA LYS A 171 -27.36 5.68 -17.46
C LYS A 171 -26.78 7.04 -17.08
N ASN A 172 -27.07 8.06 -17.91
CA ASN A 172 -26.60 9.43 -17.72
C ASN A 172 -25.08 9.51 -17.46
N PRO A 173 -24.22 8.90 -18.30
CA PRO A 173 -22.79 8.88 -18.07
C PRO A 173 -22.19 10.29 -18.11
N LYS A 174 -21.23 10.55 -17.24
CA LYS A 174 -20.43 11.78 -17.19
C LYS A 174 -18.95 11.44 -17.07
N SER A 175 -18.11 12.23 -17.70
CA SER A 175 -16.67 12.18 -17.46
C SER A 175 -16.37 12.59 -16.02
N ALA A 176 -15.68 11.74 -15.27
CA ALA A 176 -15.20 12.10 -13.93
C ALA A 176 -14.04 13.10 -13.97
N ILE A 177 -13.50 13.40 -15.16
CA ILE A 177 -12.35 14.28 -15.36
C ILE A 177 -12.82 15.70 -15.69
N SER A 178 -13.74 15.86 -16.68
CA SER A 178 -14.22 17.15 -17.17
C SER A 178 -15.64 17.48 -16.72
N GLY A 179 -16.45 16.48 -16.33
CA GLY A 179 -17.88 16.63 -16.10
C GLY A 179 -18.72 16.57 -17.37
N ALA A 180 -18.10 16.57 -18.57
CA ALA A 180 -18.79 16.51 -19.86
C ALA A 180 -19.57 15.21 -20.04
N THR A 181 -20.64 15.26 -20.85
CA THR A 181 -21.31 14.04 -21.30
C THR A 181 -20.46 13.36 -22.35
N PRO A 182 -19.96 12.14 -22.11
CA PRO A 182 -19.11 11.44 -23.05
C PRO A 182 -19.92 10.93 -24.24
N VAL A 183 -19.23 10.77 -25.37
CA VAL A 183 -19.81 10.22 -26.61
C VAL A 183 -19.21 8.86 -26.90
N LEU A 184 -19.97 7.96 -27.51
CA LEU A 184 -19.45 6.66 -27.96
C LEU A 184 -18.63 6.85 -29.24
N ARG A 185 -17.45 6.25 -29.28
CA ARG A 185 -16.57 6.20 -30.44
C ARG A 185 -15.97 4.80 -30.58
N ASP A 186 -15.78 4.38 -31.82
CA ASP A 186 -15.08 3.15 -32.13
C ASP A 186 -13.58 3.41 -32.22
N SER A 187 -12.81 2.49 -31.66
CA SER A 187 -11.35 2.48 -31.75
C SER A 187 -10.84 1.08 -32.03
N GLN A 188 -9.79 0.97 -32.80
CA GLN A 188 -9.12 -0.30 -33.06
C GLN A 188 -8.23 -0.65 -31.85
N HIS A 189 -8.43 -1.85 -31.29
CA HIS A 189 -7.68 -2.35 -30.14
C HIS A 189 -6.96 -3.65 -30.48
N PHE A 190 -5.86 -3.89 -29.75
CA PHE A 190 -5.02 -5.08 -29.87
C PHE A 190 -5.23 -5.98 -28.67
N PHE A 191 -5.45 -7.26 -28.92
CA PHE A 191 -5.79 -8.26 -27.89
C PHE A 191 -4.76 -9.38 -27.90
N PHE A 192 -4.21 -9.67 -26.73
CA PHE A 192 -3.40 -10.86 -26.52
C PHE A 192 -4.32 -12.08 -26.35
N LYS A 193 -4.12 -13.10 -27.19
CA LYS A 193 -4.92 -14.32 -27.21
C LYS A 193 -4.51 -15.26 -26.06
N LEU A 194 -4.83 -14.88 -24.82
CA LEU A 194 -4.54 -15.68 -23.64
C LEU A 194 -5.09 -17.13 -23.71
N PRO A 195 -6.28 -17.39 -24.34
CA PRO A 195 -6.79 -18.76 -24.53
C PRO A 195 -5.84 -19.71 -25.25
N ASP A 196 -4.96 -19.22 -26.12
CA ASP A 196 -3.98 -20.06 -26.84
C ASP A 196 -3.02 -20.77 -25.87
N PHE A 197 -2.86 -20.26 -24.67
CA PHE A 197 -1.94 -20.75 -23.63
C PHE A 197 -2.65 -21.53 -22.51
N GLN A 198 -3.94 -21.80 -22.63
CA GLN A 198 -4.72 -22.43 -21.56
C GLN A 198 -4.14 -23.77 -21.09
N ALA A 199 -3.78 -24.65 -22.01
CA ALA A 199 -3.21 -25.96 -21.66
C ALA A 199 -1.86 -25.84 -20.93
N MET A 200 -0.97 -24.94 -21.39
CA MET A 200 0.29 -24.64 -20.75
C MET A 200 0.07 -24.09 -19.33
N LEU A 201 -0.84 -23.15 -19.17
CA LEU A 201 -1.16 -22.52 -17.88
C LEU A 201 -1.76 -23.52 -16.88
N GLN A 202 -2.65 -24.42 -17.35
CA GLN A 202 -3.20 -25.50 -16.52
C GLN A 202 -2.10 -26.42 -15.98
N GLN A 203 -1.11 -26.75 -16.78
CA GLN A 203 0.02 -27.56 -16.38
C GLN A 203 0.96 -26.78 -15.45
N TRP A 204 1.35 -25.55 -15.83
CA TRP A 204 2.33 -24.75 -15.09
C TRP A 204 1.83 -24.35 -13.71
N THR A 205 0.57 -23.91 -13.57
CA THR A 205 0.00 -23.49 -12.27
C THR A 205 -0.09 -24.63 -11.24
N ARG A 206 -0.11 -25.90 -11.71
CA ARG A 206 -0.18 -27.11 -10.86
C ARG A 206 1.16 -27.82 -10.69
N SER A 207 2.25 -27.28 -11.22
CA SER A 207 3.59 -27.92 -11.16
C SER A 207 4.39 -27.57 -9.89
N GLY A 208 3.76 -26.98 -8.86
CA GLY A 208 4.45 -26.51 -7.65
C GLY A 208 5.00 -25.08 -7.78
N THR A 209 4.68 -24.39 -8.84
CA THR A 209 5.08 -22.99 -9.09
C THR A 209 4.30 -21.98 -8.22
N LEU A 210 3.16 -22.39 -7.68
CA LEU A 210 2.27 -21.59 -6.84
C LEU A 210 1.95 -22.34 -5.55
N GLN A 211 1.56 -21.58 -4.51
CA GLN A 211 0.95 -22.18 -3.31
C GLN A 211 -0.39 -22.84 -3.69
N ASP A 212 -0.73 -23.97 -3.04
CA ASP A 212 -1.94 -24.75 -3.36
C ASP A 212 -3.23 -23.91 -3.32
N ALA A 213 -3.38 -23.01 -2.35
CA ALA A 213 -4.54 -22.14 -2.25
C ALA A 213 -4.68 -21.21 -3.48
N VAL A 214 -3.56 -20.70 -4.00
CA VAL A 214 -3.51 -19.85 -5.20
C VAL A 214 -3.82 -20.67 -6.43
N ALA A 215 -3.18 -21.84 -6.59
CA ALA A 215 -3.40 -22.73 -7.72
C ALA A 215 -4.87 -23.19 -7.80
N ASN A 216 -5.49 -23.52 -6.66
CA ASN A 216 -6.90 -23.91 -6.59
C ASN A 216 -7.83 -22.76 -6.99
N LYS A 217 -7.53 -21.52 -6.56
CA LYS A 217 -8.31 -20.35 -6.94
C LYS A 217 -8.24 -20.04 -8.44
N LEU A 218 -7.05 -20.17 -9.02
CA LEU A 218 -6.85 -19.98 -10.46
C LEU A 218 -7.50 -21.09 -11.30
N ALA A 219 -7.65 -22.30 -10.77
CA ALA A 219 -8.33 -23.39 -11.45
C ALA A 219 -9.78 -23.02 -11.83
N GLU A 220 -10.49 -22.26 -10.97
CA GLU A 220 -11.84 -21.77 -11.26
C GLU A 220 -11.88 -20.91 -12.55
N TRP A 221 -10.85 -20.07 -12.76
CA TRP A 221 -10.73 -19.22 -13.97
C TRP A 221 -10.37 -20.05 -15.20
N LEU A 222 -9.44 -20.97 -15.06
CA LEU A 222 -9.02 -21.86 -16.14
C LEU A 222 -10.18 -22.78 -16.58
N ASP A 223 -11.00 -23.24 -15.65
CA ASP A 223 -12.16 -24.11 -15.95
C ASP A 223 -13.31 -23.33 -16.60
N SER A 224 -13.47 -22.04 -16.29
CA SER A 224 -14.47 -21.17 -16.92
C SER A 224 -14.09 -20.70 -18.33
N GLY A 225 -12.85 -20.93 -18.76
CA GLY A 225 -12.28 -20.50 -20.03
C GLY A 225 -11.68 -19.10 -19.97
N LEU A 226 -10.44 -18.98 -20.42
CA LEU A 226 -9.72 -17.70 -20.48
C LEU A 226 -10.28 -16.83 -21.62
N GLN A 227 -10.20 -15.52 -21.42
CA GLN A 227 -10.60 -14.51 -22.39
C GLN A 227 -9.38 -13.82 -22.98
N GLU A 228 -9.53 -13.28 -24.18
CA GLU A 228 -8.50 -12.42 -24.78
C GLU A 228 -8.38 -11.12 -23.98
N TRP A 229 -7.17 -10.64 -23.87
CA TRP A 229 -6.83 -9.48 -23.03
C TRP A 229 -6.47 -8.27 -23.89
N ASP A 230 -7.18 -7.14 -23.70
CA ASP A 230 -6.90 -5.88 -24.37
C ASP A 230 -5.60 -5.26 -23.84
N ILE A 231 -4.60 -5.21 -24.70
CA ILE A 231 -3.24 -4.73 -24.41
C ILE A 231 -2.94 -3.33 -24.94
N SER A 232 -3.94 -2.63 -25.48
CA SER A 232 -3.76 -1.32 -26.11
C SER A 232 -4.55 -0.21 -25.44
N ARG A 233 -4.05 1.01 -25.60
CA ARG A 233 -4.73 2.25 -25.19
C ARG A 233 -4.56 3.30 -26.28
N ASP A 234 -5.55 4.19 -26.39
CA ASP A 234 -5.53 5.32 -27.31
C ASP A 234 -4.80 6.53 -26.73
N ALA A 235 -4.23 7.36 -27.60
CA ALA A 235 -3.72 8.67 -27.23
C ALA A 235 -4.87 9.59 -26.70
N PRO A 236 -4.58 10.51 -25.73
CA PRO A 236 -3.33 10.68 -25.03
C PRO A 236 -3.13 9.65 -23.92
N TYR A 237 -1.96 9.09 -23.83
CA TYR A 237 -1.62 8.08 -22.82
C TYR A 237 -0.12 8.18 -22.50
N PHE A 238 0.24 8.13 -21.23
CA PHE A 238 1.62 8.08 -20.83
C PHE A 238 2.10 6.63 -20.76
N GLY A 239 2.97 6.26 -21.71
CA GLY A 239 3.46 4.90 -21.91
C GLY A 239 4.22 4.77 -23.22
N PHE A 240 4.54 3.54 -23.65
CA PHE A 240 5.21 3.29 -24.91
C PHE A 240 4.21 3.07 -26.04
N GLU A 241 4.48 3.70 -27.17
CA GLU A 241 3.72 3.49 -28.40
C GLU A 241 3.95 2.07 -28.95
N ILE A 242 2.89 1.44 -29.41
CA ILE A 242 2.97 0.08 -30.00
C ILE A 242 3.71 0.17 -31.34
N PRO A 243 4.75 -0.66 -31.57
CA PRO A 243 5.52 -0.64 -32.81
C PRO A 243 4.66 -0.79 -34.05
N GLY A 244 4.73 0.20 -34.93
CA GLY A 244 4.01 0.22 -36.20
C GLY A 244 2.55 0.68 -36.12
N GLU A 245 2.05 1.10 -34.94
CA GLU A 245 0.66 1.51 -34.72
C GLU A 245 0.60 2.93 -34.11
N PRO A 246 0.76 4.00 -34.90
CA PRO A 246 0.80 5.38 -34.40
C PRO A 246 -0.43 5.75 -33.58
N GLY A 247 -0.24 6.41 -32.43
CA GLY A 247 -1.31 6.81 -31.52
C GLY A 247 -1.90 5.69 -30.66
N LYS A 248 -1.31 4.49 -30.73
CA LYS A 248 -1.65 3.35 -29.87
C LYS A 248 -0.52 3.05 -28.92
N TYR A 249 -0.86 2.87 -27.66
CA TYR A 249 0.08 2.67 -26.55
C TYR A 249 -0.15 1.33 -25.90
N PHE A 250 0.91 0.72 -25.36
CA PHE A 250 0.77 -0.46 -24.52
C PHE A 250 -0.02 -0.13 -23.25
N TYR A 251 -0.94 -1.00 -22.91
CA TYR A 251 -1.58 -0.97 -21.58
C TYR A 251 -0.54 -1.28 -20.51
N VAL A 252 -0.54 -0.52 -19.42
CA VAL A 252 0.45 -0.61 -18.35
C VAL A 252 0.71 -2.03 -17.83
N TRP A 253 -0.28 -2.88 -17.78
CA TRP A 253 -0.10 -4.27 -17.33
C TRP A 253 0.62 -5.17 -18.35
N LEU A 254 0.83 -4.73 -19.59
CA LEU A 254 1.71 -5.45 -20.52
C LEU A 254 3.16 -5.12 -20.21
N ASP A 255 3.51 -3.86 -20.08
CA ASP A 255 4.91 -3.43 -19.93
C ASP A 255 5.41 -3.44 -18.48
N ALA A 256 4.51 -3.43 -17.49
CA ALA A 256 4.88 -3.51 -16.09
C ALA A 256 5.70 -4.77 -15.74
N PRO A 257 5.25 -6.01 -15.99
CA PRO A 257 6.04 -7.19 -15.66
C PRO A 257 7.34 -7.31 -16.49
N ILE A 258 7.39 -6.69 -17.67
CA ILE A 258 8.61 -6.60 -18.47
C ILE A 258 9.67 -5.74 -17.76
N GLY A 259 9.25 -4.84 -16.88
CA GLY A 259 10.11 -4.07 -16.00
C GLY A 259 11.06 -4.91 -15.16
N TYR A 260 10.71 -6.16 -14.81
CA TYR A 260 11.62 -7.11 -14.16
C TYR A 260 12.82 -7.45 -15.05
N MET A 261 12.54 -7.72 -16.31
CA MET A 261 13.58 -7.99 -17.30
C MET A 261 14.43 -6.75 -17.58
N ALA A 262 13.77 -5.60 -17.70
CA ALA A 262 14.44 -4.31 -17.96
C ALA A 262 15.38 -3.92 -16.82
N SER A 263 14.95 -4.07 -15.58
CA SER A 263 15.79 -3.81 -14.41
C SER A 263 17.01 -4.74 -14.37
N PHE A 264 16.82 -6.02 -14.66
CA PHE A 264 17.95 -6.95 -14.73
C PHE A 264 18.87 -6.67 -15.92
N LYS A 265 18.33 -6.31 -17.10
CA LYS A 265 19.13 -5.92 -18.27
C LYS A 265 20.00 -4.69 -18.00
N ASN A 266 19.43 -3.69 -17.32
CA ASN A 266 20.15 -2.50 -16.88
C ASN A 266 21.25 -2.84 -15.86
N LEU A 267 21.02 -3.79 -14.96
CA LEU A 267 22.05 -4.28 -14.03
C LEU A 267 23.18 -4.98 -14.78
N CYS A 268 22.89 -5.86 -15.73
CA CYS A 268 23.90 -6.57 -16.56
C CYS A 268 24.80 -5.59 -17.31
N ALA A 269 24.27 -4.46 -17.78
CA ALA A 269 25.10 -3.42 -18.45
C ALA A 269 26.17 -2.80 -17.51
N ARG A 270 25.95 -2.83 -16.19
CA ARG A 270 26.85 -2.30 -15.16
C ARG A 270 27.69 -3.38 -14.47
N ARG A 271 27.26 -4.63 -14.56
CA ARG A 271 27.89 -5.81 -13.92
C ARG A 271 28.16 -6.88 -14.98
N PRO A 272 29.32 -6.79 -15.68
CA PRO A 272 29.64 -7.64 -16.84
C PRO A 272 29.78 -9.15 -16.50
N GLU A 273 29.86 -9.50 -15.22
CA GLU A 273 29.82 -10.89 -14.78
C GLU A 273 28.39 -11.50 -14.81
N LEU A 274 27.36 -10.67 -15.03
CA LEU A 274 25.98 -11.11 -15.17
C LEU A 274 25.59 -11.16 -16.64
N ASP A 275 25.02 -12.27 -17.05
CA ASP A 275 24.54 -12.49 -18.40
C ASP A 275 23.00 -12.54 -18.41
N PHE A 276 22.36 -11.61 -19.11
CA PHE A 276 20.91 -11.53 -19.22
C PHE A 276 20.31 -12.83 -19.78
N ASP A 277 20.91 -13.36 -20.82
CA ASP A 277 20.40 -14.56 -21.50
C ASP A 277 20.54 -15.82 -20.64
N ALA A 278 21.57 -15.90 -19.80
CA ALA A 278 21.73 -17.01 -18.86
C ALA A 278 20.57 -17.11 -17.84
N PHE A 279 19.85 -16.02 -17.59
CA PHE A 279 18.72 -16.00 -16.66
C PHE A 279 17.35 -16.07 -17.39
N TRP A 280 17.19 -15.46 -18.58
CA TRP A 280 15.90 -15.28 -19.20
C TRP A 280 15.62 -16.14 -20.43
N ASN A 281 16.62 -16.77 -21.05
CA ASN A 281 16.39 -17.64 -22.16
C ASN A 281 15.60 -18.91 -21.77
N GLU A 282 14.82 -19.43 -22.72
CA GLU A 282 14.21 -20.75 -22.62
C GLU A 282 15.30 -21.81 -22.34
N GLY A 283 15.09 -22.67 -21.36
CA GLY A 283 16.09 -23.66 -20.96
C GLY A 283 17.18 -23.16 -20.00
N SER A 284 17.14 -21.89 -19.54
CA SER A 284 17.98 -21.41 -18.46
C SER A 284 17.88 -22.31 -17.21
N LYS A 285 19.02 -22.61 -16.58
CA LYS A 285 19.12 -23.35 -15.31
C LYS A 285 19.02 -22.45 -14.08
N ALA A 286 19.09 -21.12 -14.25
CA ALA A 286 18.90 -20.18 -13.17
C ALA A 286 17.46 -20.26 -12.63
N GLU A 287 17.27 -19.92 -11.39
CA GLU A 287 15.95 -19.87 -10.77
C GLU A 287 15.39 -18.45 -10.82
N LEU A 288 14.09 -18.31 -11.05
CA LEU A 288 13.39 -17.02 -11.11
C LEU A 288 12.20 -17.03 -10.14
N TYR A 289 12.22 -16.17 -9.17
CA TYR A 289 11.17 -16.06 -8.16
C TYR A 289 10.54 -14.67 -8.18
N HIS A 290 9.21 -14.64 -8.24
CA HIS A 290 8.42 -13.42 -8.04
C HIS A 290 7.75 -13.47 -6.67
N PHE A 291 7.80 -12.34 -5.94
CA PHE A 291 7.02 -12.12 -4.72
C PHE A 291 5.97 -11.06 -5.02
N ILE A 292 4.70 -11.35 -4.70
CA ILE A 292 3.58 -10.48 -5.07
C ILE A 292 2.46 -10.51 -4.03
N GLY A 293 1.67 -9.45 -3.98
CA GLY A 293 0.39 -9.42 -3.29
C GLY A 293 -0.69 -10.24 -4.01
N LYS A 294 -1.68 -10.74 -3.27
CA LYS A 294 -2.77 -11.58 -3.80
C LYS A 294 -3.68 -10.88 -4.81
N ASP A 295 -3.66 -9.55 -4.88
CA ASP A 295 -4.45 -8.73 -5.79
C ASP A 295 -3.99 -8.76 -7.26
N ILE A 296 -2.73 -9.11 -7.50
CA ILE A 296 -2.12 -9.13 -8.84
C ILE A 296 -1.75 -10.55 -9.32
N VAL A 297 -2.32 -11.57 -8.67
CA VAL A 297 -2.06 -12.98 -9.01
C VAL A 297 -2.39 -13.27 -10.47
N ASN A 298 -3.51 -12.76 -11.00
CA ASN A 298 -3.92 -13.03 -12.37
C ASN A 298 -2.89 -12.55 -13.39
N PHE A 299 -2.27 -11.39 -13.15
CA PHE A 299 -1.25 -10.85 -14.04
C PHE A 299 0.04 -11.67 -14.00
N HIS A 300 0.45 -12.15 -12.84
CA HIS A 300 1.71 -12.89 -12.66
C HIS A 300 1.61 -14.40 -12.87
N ALA A 301 0.41 -14.97 -12.76
CA ALA A 301 0.20 -16.40 -12.87
C ALA A 301 -0.58 -16.83 -14.14
N LEU A 302 -1.13 -15.89 -14.91
CA LEU A 302 -1.78 -16.16 -16.19
C LEU A 302 -1.14 -15.36 -17.32
N PHE A 303 -1.23 -14.02 -17.28
CA PHE A 303 -0.76 -13.17 -18.39
C PHE A 303 0.76 -13.23 -18.58
N TRP A 304 1.52 -13.01 -17.53
CA TRP A 304 2.98 -12.97 -17.59
C TRP A 304 3.61 -14.29 -18.08
N PRO A 305 3.32 -15.46 -17.52
CA PRO A 305 3.87 -16.72 -18.03
C PRO A 305 3.42 -17.03 -19.46
N ALA A 306 2.21 -16.62 -19.87
CA ALA A 306 1.76 -16.80 -21.26
C ALA A 306 2.53 -15.87 -22.23
N MET A 307 2.79 -14.63 -21.84
CA MET A 307 3.60 -13.71 -22.65
C MET A 307 5.04 -14.22 -22.80
N LEU A 308 5.63 -14.71 -21.71
CA LEU A 308 6.98 -15.29 -21.73
C LEU A 308 7.07 -16.51 -22.63
N GLU A 309 6.13 -17.45 -22.50
CA GLU A 309 6.05 -18.65 -23.34
C GLU A 309 5.94 -18.28 -24.83
N GLY A 310 4.97 -17.41 -25.18
CA GLY A 310 4.74 -16.99 -26.56
C GLY A 310 5.87 -16.18 -27.15
N ALA A 311 6.67 -15.51 -26.34
CA ALA A 311 7.84 -14.75 -26.76
C ALA A 311 9.17 -15.54 -26.70
N GLY A 312 9.16 -16.82 -26.30
CA GLY A 312 10.35 -17.68 -26.26
C GLY A 312 11.29 -17.35 -25.09
N PHE A 313 10.74 -16.91 -23.96
CA PHE A 313 11.45 -16.72 -22.70
C PHE A 313 11.05 -17.76 -21.67
N ARG A 314 11.92 -17.97 -20.66
CA ARG A 314 11.59 -18.87 -19.56
C ARG A 314 10.48 -18.31 -18.67
N LYS A 315 9.63 -19.19 -18.15
CA LYS A 315 8.64 -18.87 -17.12
C LYS A 315 9.27 -18.81 -15.73
N PRO A 316 8.66 -18.12 -14.75
CA PRO A 316 9.11 -18.14 -13.37
C PRO A 316 9.21 -19.57 -12.80
N THR A 317 10.21 -19.81 -11.96
CA THR A 317 10.34 -21.04 -11.16
C THR A 317 9.21 -21.13 -10.15
N ALA A 318 8.91 -19.99 -9.49
CA ALA A 318 7.73 -19.87 -8.64
C ALA A 318 7.28 -18.40 -8.51
N VAL A 319 5.98 -18.23 -8.23
CA VAL A 319 5.36 -16.99 -7.82
C VAL A 319 4.87 -17.14 -6.39
N ASN A 320 5.46 -16.39 -5.48
CA ASN A 320 5.16 -16.42 -4.06
C ASN A 320 4.17 -15.32 -3.73
N VAL A 321 2.98 -15.71 -3.28
CA VAL A 321 1.87 -14.81 -3.02
C VAL A 321 1.69 -14.61 -1.53
N HIS A 322 1.47 -13.36 -1.10
CA HIS A 322 1.14 -13.01 0.28
C HIS A 322 -0.23 -12.32 0.40
N GLY A 323 -0.79 -12.33 1.62
CA GLY A 323 -2.02 -11.62 1.96
C GLY A 323 -1.81 -10.12 2.14
N TYR A 324 -2.89 -9.41 2.46
CA TYR A 324 -2.82 -7.97 2.76
C TYR A 324 -2.34 -7.70 4.18
N LEU A 325 -1.90 -6.47 4.42
CA LEU A 325 -1.68 -5.95 5.77
C LEU A 325 -2.96 -5.31 6.30
N THR A 326 -3.37 -5.72 7.51
CA THR A 326 -4.35 -5.01 8.32
C THR A 326 -3.64 -4.33 9.50
N VAL A 327 -4.27 -3.33 10.09
CA VAL A 327 -3.74 -2.65 11.28
C VAL A 327 -4.82 -2.66 12.36
N ASN A 328 -4.51 -3.27 13.51
CA ASN A 328 -5.45 -3.48 14.62
C ASN A 328 -6.78 -4.13 14.16
N GLY A 329 -6.70 -5.18 13.35
CA GLY A 329 -7.83 -5.96 12.83
C GLY A 329 -8.66 -5.25 11.76
N ALA A 330 -8.25 -4.09 11.27
CA ALA A 330 -8.96 -3.34 10.25
C ALA A 330 -8.12 -3.12 9.01
N LYS A 331 -8.75 -3.05 7.83
CA LYS A 331 -8.07 -2.58 6.61
C LYS A 331 -7.47 -1.20 6.84
N MET A 332 -6.31 -0.95 6.25
CA MET A 332 -5.71 0.39 6.29
C MET A 332 -6.70 1.42 5.75
N SER A 333 -6.97 2.44 6.54
CA SER A 333 -7.94 3.48 6.24
C SER A 333 -7.36 4.85 6.56
N LYS A 334 -7.51 5.76 5.63
CA LYS A 334 -7.12 7.17 5.81
C LYS A 334 -7.89 7.79 6.97
N SER A 335 -9.20 7.67 7.00
CA SER A 335 -10.05 8.27 8.04
C SER A 335 -9.77 7.76 9.46
N ARG A 336 -9.21 6.56 9.61
CA ARG A 336 -8.86 5.98 10.92
C ARG A 336 -7.41 6.23 11.33
N GLY A 337 -6.58 6.84 10.48
CA GLY A 337 -5.14 7.01 10.73
C GLY A 337 -4.34 5.70 10.73
N THR A 338 -4.90 4.63 10.17
CA THR A 338 -4.24 3.33 10.04
C THR A 338 -3.53 3.16 8.70
N PHE A 339 -3.57 4.18 7.85
CA PHE A 339 -2.78 4.27 6.62
C PHE A 339 -1.44 4.92 6.95
N ILE A 340 -0.45 4.11 7.33
CA ILE A 340 0.86 4.58 7.78
C ILE A 340 1.81 4.53 6.58
N LYS A 341 2.36 5.70 6.19
CA LYS A 341 3.41 5.78 5.18
C LYS A 341 4.72 5.21 5.72
N ALA A 342 5.56 4.71 4.82
CA ALA A 342 6.90 4.24 5.15
C ALA A 342 7.72 5.33 5.87
N ARG A 343 7.74 6.54 5.33
CA ARG A 343 8.47 7.67 5.94
C ARG A 343 7.96 8.02 7.33
N THR A 344 6.64 8.10 7.53
CA THR A 344 6.06 8.38 8.84
C THR A 344 6.44 7.35 9.89
N TYR A 345 6.53 6.06 9.50
CA TYR A 345 7.05 5.03 10.40
C TYR A 345 8.52 5.28 10.77
N LEU A 346 9.38 5.55 9.78
CA LEU A 346 10.82 5.73 9.96
C LEU A 346 11.17 6.97 10.80
N ASP A 347 10.34 8.01 10.77
CA ASP A 347 10.52 9.21 11.59
C ASP A 347 10.33 8.94 13.10
N HIS A 348 9.70 7.83 13.45
CA HIS A 348 9.38 7.48 14.84
C HIS A 348 10.05 6.20 15.33
N LEU A 349 10.26 5.21 14.45
CA LEU A 349 10.64 3.85 14.80
C LEU A 349 11.76 3.32 13.90
N GLN A 350 12.57 2.40 14.45
CA GLN A 350 13.63 1.75 13.68
C GLN A 350 13.05 0.70 12.74
N PRO A 351 13.61 0.55 11.53
CA PRO A 351 13.11 -0.39 10.52
C PRO A 351 13.16 -1.85 10.98
N GLU A 352 14.16 -2.26 11.75
CA GLU A 352 14.32 -3.64 12.20
C GLU A 352 13.22 -4.12 13.13
N TYR A 353 12.53 -3.21 13.84
CA TYR A 353 11.40 -3.61 14.67
C TYR A 353 10.24 -4.14 13.80
N LEU A 354 9.95 -3.47 12.68
CA LEU A 354 8.91 -3.91 11.76
C LEU A 354 9.32 -5.18 11.01
N ARG A 355 10.58 -5.25 10.57
CA ARG A 355 11.15 -6.43 9.91
C ARG A 355 11.00 -7.68 10.79
N TYR A 356 11.34 -7.58 12.07
CA TYR A 356 11.17 -8.68 13.01
C TYR A 356 9.70 -9.05 13.22
N TYR A 357 8.84 -8.07 13.39
CA TYR A 357 7.42 -8.33 13.61
C TYR A 357 6.78 -9.03 12.40
N TYR A 358 7.08 -8.56 11.20
CA TYR A 358 6.62 -9.22 9.99
C TYR A 358 7.18 -10.64 9.89
N ALA A 359 8.47 -10.84 10.10
CA ALA A 359 9.06 -12.18 10.11
C ALA A 359 8.37 -13.10 11.11
N ALA A 360 8.05 -12.61 12.32
CA ALA A 360 7.41 -13.43 13.36
C ALA A 360 5.96 -13.82 13.04
N LYS A 361 5.30 -13.11 12.11
CA LYS A 361 3.90 -13.35 11.72
C LYS A 361 3.74 -14.02 10.35
N LEU A 362 4.69 -13.84 9.45
CA LEU A 362 4.64 -14.38 8.09
C LEU A 362 4.80 -15.91 8.08
N GLY A 363 3.83 -16.59 7.48
CA GLY A 363 3.87 -18.02 7.16
C GLY A 363 3.92 -18.26 5.65
N ARG A 364 3.76 -19.52 5.25
CA ARG A 364 3.75 -19.96 3.83
C ARG A 364 2.45 -19.68 3.11
N GLY A 365 1.39 -19.27 3.85
CA GLY A 365 0.05 -19.06 3.32
C GLY A 365 -0.14 -17.69 2.68
N VAL A 366 -1.38 -17.46 2.23
CA VAL A 366 -1.84 -16.20 1.64
C VAL A 366 -2.76 -15.42 2.58
N ASP A 367 -2.72 -15.76 3.87
CA ASP A 367 -3.53 -15.12 4.90
C ASP A 367 -3.08 -13.66 5.11
N ASP A 368 -4.05 -12.81 5.48
CA ASP A 368 -3.77 -11.43 5.81
C ASP A 368 -2.98 -11.35 7.12
N LEU A 369 -1.99 -10.47 7.15
CA LEU A 369 -1.18 -10.20 8.34
C LEU A 369 -1.75 -9.02 9.09
N ASP A 370 -1.97 -9.15 10.40
CA ASP A 370 -2.39 -8.04 11.24
C ASP A 370 -1.22 -7.41 11.99
N LEU A 371 -0.97 -6.14 11.75
CA LEU A 371 -0.11 -5.29 12.57
C LEU A 371 -0.91 -4.79 13.76
N ASN A 372 -0.98 -5.61 14.82
CA ASN A 372 -1.49 -5.17 16.11
C ASN A 372 -0.39 -4.37 16.83
N LEU A 373 -0.62 -3.08 17.06
CA LEU A 373 0.42 -2.16 17.55
C LEU A 373 0.87 -2.47 18.99
N GLU A 374 -0.01 -2.99 19.83
CA GLU A 374 0.33 -3.39 21.19
C GLU A 374 1.19 -4.67 21.19
N ASP A 375 0.75 -5.70 20.45
CA ASP A 375 1.51 -6.94 20.26
C ASP A 375 2.87 -6.67 19.60
N PHE A 376 2.95 -5.74 18.67
CA PHE A 376 4.19 -5.28 18.04
C PHE A 376 5.20 -4.79 19.09
N VAL A 377 4.81 -3.87 19.97
CA VAL A 377 5.68 -3.35 21.04
C VAL A 377 6.10 -4.47 21.98
N GLN A 378 5.14 -5.27 22.44
CA GLN A 378 5.40 -6.36 23.37
C GLN A 378 6.34 -7.39 22.79
N LYS A 379 6.11 -7.82 21.53
CA LYS A 379 6.87 -8.89 20.88
C LYS A 379 8.32 -8.47 20.63
N VAL A 380 8.54 -7.29 20.07
CA VAL A 380 9.89 -6.78 19.82
C VAL A 380 10.66 -6.61 21.12
N ASN A 381 10.05 -6.00 22.13
CA ASN A 381 10.69 -5.75 23.42
C ASN A 381 11.00 -7.06 24.18
N SER A 382 10.11 -8.03 24.13
CA SER A 382 10.30 -9.33 24.77
C SER A 382 11.37 -10.17 24.05
N ASP A 383 11.21 -10.36 22.76
CA ASP A 383 12.01 -11.32 22.01
C ASP A 383 13.43 -10.79 21.71
N LEU A 384 13.54 -9.57 21.17
CA LEU A 384 14.84 -9.03 20.75
C LEU A 384 15.63 -8.50 21.97
N VAL A 385 15.06 -7.55 22.71
CA VAL A 385 15.75 -6.89 23.81
C VAL A 385 15.79 -7.82 25.04
N GLY A 386 14.65 -8.42 25.37
CA GLY A 386 14.51 -9.27 26.58
C GLY A 386 15.20 -10.61 26.49
N LYS A 387 15.35 -11.18 25.27
CA LYS A 387 15.97 -12.50 25.10
C LYS A 387 17.31 -12.43 24.37
N VAL A 388 17.35 -11.98 23.10
CA VAL A 388 18.57 -12.08 22.27
C VAL A 388 19.67 -11.17 22.76
N VAL A 389 19.45 -9.86 22.80
CA VAL A 389 20.46 -8.89 23.21
C VAL A 389 20.84 -9.03 24.68
N ASN A 390 19.89 -9.48 25.50
CA ASN A 390 20.09 -9.71 26.92
C ASN A 390 21.19 -10.74 27.21
N ILE A 391 21.38 -11.77 26.36
CA ILE A 391 22.43 -12.77 26.50
C ILE A 391 23.81 -12.10 26.46
N ALA A 392 24.07 -11.31 25.43
CA ALA A 392 25.34 -10.58 25.29
C ALA A 392 25.54 -9.57 26.43
N SER A 393 24.50 -8.82 26.79
CA SER A 393 24.54 -7.83 27.86
C SER A 393 24.91 -8.42 29.23
N ARG A 394 24.43 -9.63 29.52
CA ARG A 394 24.72 -10.34 30.79
C ARG A 394 26.12 -10.92 30.86
N CYS A 395 26.77 -11.21 29.73
CA CYS A 395 28.04 -11.92 29.66
C CYS A 395 29.23 -11.00 29.39
N ALA A 396 29.07 -10.02 28.48
CA ALA A 396 30.17 -9.21 27.96
C ALA A 396 30.98 -8.48 29.08
N GLY A 397 30.28 -7.90 30.08
CA GLY A 397 30.92 -7.17 31.15
C GLY A 397 31.83 -8.02 32.04
N PHE A 398 31.55 -9.29 32.23
CA PHE A 398 32.39 -10.22 32.99
C PHE A 398 33.65 -10.63 32.22
N ILE A 399 33.56 -10.81 30.92
CA ILE A 399 34.73 -11.10 30.05
C ILE A 399 35.69 -9.90 30.04
N HIS A 400 35.18 -8.69 29.89
CA HIS A 400 36.02 -7.48 29.90
C HIS A 400 36.69 -7.24 31.26
N LYS A 401 35.99 -7.44 32.38
CA LYS A 401 36.54 -7.21 33.70
C LYS A 401 37.46 -8.33 34.18
N GLY A 402 37.15 -9.56 33.85
CA GLY A 402 37.86 -10.73 34.39
C GLY A 402 38.99 -11.25 33.51
N ASN A 403 39.00 -10.96 32.21
CA ASN A 403 40.00 -11.44 31.26
C ASN A 403 40.30 -10.43 30.13
N GLU A 404 40.35 -9.15 30.45
CA GLU A 404 40.76 -8.07 29.54
C GLU A 404 40.00 -8.07 28.18
N GLY A 405 38.77 -8.57 28.14
CA GLY A 405 37.94 -8.69 26.98
C GLY A 405 38.22 -9.92 26.10
N VAL A 406 39.07 -10.84 26.53
CA VAL A 406 39.40 -12.06 25.76
C VAL A 406 38.52 -13.22 26.23
N MET A 407 37.81 -13.87 25.31
CA MET A 407 37.04 -15.10 25.57
C MET A 407 37.97 -16.26 25.86
N VAL A 408 37.62 -17.10 26.82
CA VAL A 408 38.34 -18.37 27.07
C VAL A 408 37.88 -19.44 26.11
N SER A 409 38.70 -20.48 25.90
CA SER A 409 38.33 -21.67 25.12
C SER A 409 37.53 -22.68 25.93
N GLY A 410 36.90 -23.63 25.23
CA GLY A 410 36.12 -24.72 25.79
C GLY A 410 34.61 -24.55 25.65
N ASP A 411 33.89 -25.64 25.87
CA ASP A 411 32.42 -25.68 25.82
C ASP A 411 31.84 -25.99 27.21
N ALA A 412 31.28 -24.97 27.85
CA ALA A 412 30.70 -25.09 29.18
C ALA A 412 29.27 -25.70 29.17
N ALA A 413 28.67 -25.90 27.97
CA ALA A 413 27.33 -26.47 27.80
C ALA A 413 27.22 -27.32 26.53
N PRO A 414 27.93 -28.47 26.41
CA PRO A 414 27.97 -29.27 25.17
C PRO A 414 26.58 -29.67 24.65
N GLU A 415 25.68 -30.11 25.54
CA GLU A 415 24.29 -30.43 25.17
C GLU A 415 23.50 -29.27 24.60
N LEU A 416 23.74 -28.07 25.09
CA LEU A 416 23.10 -26.86 24.59
C LEU A 416 23.67 -26.43 23.24
N THR A 417 24.98 -26.52 23.08
CA THR A 417 25.67 -26.30 21.80
C THR A 417 25.16 -27.26 20.74
N GLU A 418 25.07 -28.57 21.06
CA GLU A 418 24.53 -29.58 20.15
C GLU A 418 23.08 -29.25 19.74
N ALA A 419 22.25 -28.81 20.67
CA ALA A 419 20.87 -28.41 20.36
C ALA A 419 20.77 -27.21 19.40
N PHE A 420 21.68 -26.25 19.49
CA PHE A 420 21.77 -25.15 18.55
C PHE A 420 22.21 -25.63 17.16
N LEU A 421 23.20 -26.50 17.10
CA LEU A 421 23.64 -27.08 15.84
C LEU A 421 22.55 -27.94 15.18
N ALA A 422 21.82 -28.71 15.95
CA ALA A 422 20.73 -29.56 15.48
C ALA A 422 19.53 -28.79 14.97
N ALA A 423 19.30 -27.55 15.46
CA ALA A 423 18.20 -26.67 15.00
C ALA A 423 18.51 -25.98 13.67
N ALA A 424 19.78 -25.77 13.32
CA ALA A 424 20.17 -25.00 12.14
C ALA A 424 19.56 -25.49 10.80
N PRO A 425 19.49 -26.81 10.52
CA PRO A 425 18.85 -27.35 9.32
C PRO A 425 17.34 -26.99 9.25
N SER A 426 16.61 -27.13 10.38
CA SER A 426 15.17 -26.80 10.45
C SER A 426 14.91 -25.32 10.24
N ILE A 427 15.72 -24.45 10.84
CA ILE A 427 15.65 -23.01 10.64
C ILE A 427 15.95 -22.66 9.17
N ALA A 428 16.95 -23.28 8.55
CA ALA A 428 17.27 -23.07 7.14
C ALA A 428 16.12 -23.51 6.22
N GLU A 429 15.49 -24.66 6.50
CA GLU A 429 14.31 -25.13 5.77
C GLU A 429 13.14 -24.16 5.91
N ALA A 430 12.90 -23.61 7.10
CA ALA A 430 11.84 -22.63 7.34
C ALA A 430 12.07 -21.35 6.52
N TYR A 431 13.27 -20.82 6.47
CA TYR A 431 13.63 -19.69 5.62
C TYR A 431 13.44 -20.01 4.13
N GLU A 432 13.96 -21.17 3.66
CA GLU A 432 13.82 -21.60 2.26
C GLU A 432 12.35 -21.67 1.86
N ALA A 433 11.51 -22.22 2.73
CA ALA A 433 10.08 -22.35 2.54
C ALA A 433 9.29 -21.04 2.76
N ARG A 434 9.95 -19.95 3.11
CA ARG A 434 9.30 -18.66 3.47
C ARG A 434 8.38 -18.75 4.69
N ASP A 435 8.59 -19.74 5.55
CA ASP A 435 7.90 -19.90 6.84
C ASP A 435 8.68 -19.14 7.92
N PHE A 436 8.75 -17.82 7.76
CA PHE A 436 9.54 -16.96 8.64
C PHE A 436 9.07 -17.04 10.08
N GLY A 437 7.75 -17.15 10.31
CA GLY A 437 7.18 -17.31 11.64
C GLY A 437 7.64 -18.58 12.34
N ARG A 438 7.80 -19.69 11.62
CA ARG A 438 8.41 -20.91 12.15
C ARG A 438 9.88 -20.68 12.51
N ALA A 439 10.65 -20.06 11.60
CA ALA A 439 12.06 -19.76 11.86
C ALA A 439 12.22 -18.89 13.13
N MET A 440 11.43 -17.82 13.25
CA MET A 440 11.49 -16.96 14.45
C MET A 440 11.12 -17.70 15.74
N ARG A 441 10.10 -18.57 15.71
CA ARG A 441 9.74 -19.37 16.89
C ARG A 441 10.86 -20.32 17.31
N GLU A 442 11.51 -21.01 16.35
CA GLU A 442 12.63 -21.90 16.64
C GLU A 442 13.85 -21.14 17.19
N ILE A 443 14.19 -19.99 16.61
CA ILE A 443 15.29 -19.13 17.08
C ILE A 443 15.00 -18.59 18.49
N MET A 444 13.78 -18.13 18.76
CA MET A 444 13.43 -17.64 20.08
C MET A 444 13.41 -18.75 21.15
N ALA A 445 13.04 -19.98 20.78
CA ALA A 445 13.14 -21.13 21.67
C ALA A 445 14.60 -21.43 22.06
N LEU A 446 15.55 -21.28 21.13
CA LEU A 446 16.97 -21.39 21.43
C LEU A 446 17.44 -20.26 22.36
N ALA A 447 16.98 -19.01 22.13
CA ALA A 447 17.29 -17.89 22.97
C ALA A 447 16.75 -18.07 24.40
N ASP A 448 15.55 -18.64 24.57
CA ASP A 448 14.99 -18.99 25.88
C ASP A 448 15.83 -20.03 26.61
N ARG A 449 16.28 -21.10 25.92
CA ARG A 449 17.17 -22.10 26.48
C ARG A 449 18.51 -21.49 26.93
N ALA A 450 19.11 -20.63 26.13
CA ALA A 450 20.35 -19.95 26.46
C ALA A 450 20.18 -19.05 27.72
N ASN A 451 19.12 -18.26 27.78
CA ASN A 451 18.82 -17.41 28.94
C ASN A 451 18.54 -18.23 30.21
N ALA A 452 17.81 -19.34 30.10
CA ALA A 452 17.54 -20.24 31.24
C ALA A 452 18.84 -20.84 31.77
N TRP A 453 19.72 -21.31 30.88
CA TRP A 453 21.02 -21.86 31.29
C TRP A 453 21.92 -20.81 31.97
N ILE A 454 22.01 -19.60 31.40
CA ILE A 454 22.78 -18.51 32.01
C ILE A 454 22.20 -18.13 33.40
N ALA A 455 20.88 -18.13 33.52
CA ALA A 455 20.21 -17.82 34.79
C ALA A 455 20.48 -18.92 35.85
N ASP A 456 20.45 -20.17 35.47
CA ASP A 456 20.80 -21.32 36.35
C ASP A 456 22.25 -21.23 36.81
N LYS A 457 23.19 -20.95 35.91
CA LYS A 457 24.61 -20.79 36.26
C LYS A 457 24.90 -19.49 37.04
N ALA A 458 24.06 -18.48 36.95
CA ALA A 458 24.12 -17.23 37.69
C ALA A 458 25.53 -16.62 37.78
N PRO A 459 26.24 -16.31 36.68
CA PRO A 459 27.61 -15.79 36.68
C PRO A 459 27.80 -14.56 37.54
N TRP A 460 26.77 -13.71 37.68
CA TRP A 460 26.76 -12.54 38.57
C TRP A 460 26.84 -12.88 40.08
N SER A 461 26.39 -14.08 40.45
CA SER A 461 26.48 -14.59 41.81
C SER A 461 27.82 -15.30 42.06
N LEU A 462 28.29 -16.06 41.07
CA LEU A 462 29.61 -16.72 41.10
C LEU A 462 30.76 -15.72 41.12
N ALA A 463 30.66 -14.63 40.41
CA ALA A 463 31.67 -13.55 40.36
C ALA A 463 31.96 -12.89 41.73
N LYS A 464 31.08 -13.09 42.70
CA LYS A 464 31.26 -12.61 44.07
C LYS A 464 31.98 -13.61 44.96
N GLN A 465 32.23 -14.82 44.47
CA GLN A 465 32.88 -15.92 45.23
C GLN A 465 34.36 -16.02 44.84
N GLU A 466 35.20 -16.16 45.86
CA GLU A 466 36.65 -16.36 45.67
C GLU A 466 36.95 -17.70 44.94
N GLY A 467 37.85 -17.66 43.96
CA GLY A 467 38.24 -18.83 43.19
C GLY A 467 37.27 -19.28 42.11
N LYS A 468 36.18 -18.54 41.83
CA LYS A 468 35.19 -18.88 40.81
C LYS A 468 35.35 -18.10 39.47
N GLN A 469 36.44 -17.37 39.29
CA GLN A 469 36.64 -16.47 38.13
C GLN A 469 36.68 -17.29 36.82
N ASP A 470 37.40 -18.41 36.77
CA ASP A 470 37.51 -19.24 35.58
C ASP A 470 36.16 -19.82 35.15
N GLU A 471 35.34 -20.24 36.12
CA GLU A 471 33.99 -20.73 35.87
C GLU A 471 33.07 -19.58 35.32
N VAL A 472 33.18 -18.39 35.83
CA VAL A 472 32.46 -17.21 35.29
C VAL A 472 32.87 -16.93 33.86
N GLN A 473 34.19 -16.98 33.55
CA GLN A 473 34.69 -16.76 32.19
C GLN A 473 34.17 -17.82 31.22
N ALA A 474 34.19 -19.09 31.62
CA ALA A 474 33.68 -20.22 30.80
C ALA A 474 32.16 -20.05 30.50
N ILE A 475 31.37 -19.72 31.52
CA ILE A 475 29.93 -19.48 31.37
C ILE A 475 29.68 -18.31 30.43
N CYS A 476 30.37 -17.18 30.60
CA CYS A 476 30.18 -15.99 29.79
C CYS A 476 30.67 -16.22 28.35
N ALA A 477 31.79 -16.89 28.12
CA ALA A 477 32.26 -17.24 26.78
C ALA A 477 31.26 -18.18 26.06
N GLN A 478 30.65 -19.12 26.78
CA GLN A 478 29.56 -19.95 26.25
C GLN A 478 28.36 -19.08 25.86
N GLY A 479 27.91 -18.17 26.73
CA GLY A 479 26.80 -17.26 26.44
C GLY A 479 27.03 -16.41 25.19
N ILE A 480 28.25 -15.88 24.99
CA ILE A 480 28.61 -15.11 23.79
C ILE A 480 28.62 -15.98 22.54
N ASN A 481 29.09 -17.23 22.60
CA ASN A 481 29.02 -18.14 21.46
C ASN A 481 27.57 -18.50 21.07
N LEU A 482 26.68 -18.71 22.04
CA LEU A 482 25.25 -18.92 21.79
C LEU A 482 24.59 -17.66 21.18
N PHE A 483 24.90 -16.48 21.70
CA PHE A 483 24.47 -15.22 21.14
C PHE A 483 24.91 -15.07 19.67
N ARG A 484 26.18 -15.37 19.37
CA ARG A 484 26.70 -15.35 18.00
C ARG A 484 25.89 -16.25 17.04
N GLN A 485 25.54 -17.46 17.47
CA GLN A 485 24.71 -18.36 16.66
C GLN A 485 23.31 -17.79 16.41
N LEU A 486 22.66 -17.19 17.43
CA LEU A 486 21.37 -16.51 17.26
C LEU A 486 21.47 -15.36 16.28
N VAL A 487 22.56 -14.58 16.32
CA VAL A 487 22.81 -13.47 15.37
C VAL A 487 22.93 -14.01 13.95
N ILE A 488 23.63 -15.12 13.71
CA ILE A 488 23.73 -15.74 12.38
C ILE A 488 22.35 -16.10 11.85
N PHE A 489 21.50 -16.72 12.69
CA PHE A 489 20.16 -17.12 12.29
C PHE A 489 19.21 -15.94 12.07
N LEU A 490 19.39 -14.84 12.80
CA LEU A 490 18.59 -13.61 12.67
C LEU A 490 19.10 -12.64 11.59
N LYS A 491 20.33 -12.80 11.09
CA LYS A 491 20.96 -11.88 10.15
C LYS A 491 20.14 -11.56 8.91
N PRO A 492 19.38 -12.51 8.30
CA PRO A 492 18.50 -12.17 7.17
C PRO A 492 17.40 -11.18 7.55
N VAL A 493 16.93 -11.18 8.78
CA VAL A 493 15.83 -10.35 9.28
C VAL A 493 16.36 -9.02 9.83
N LEU A 494 17.46 -9.07 10.57
CA LEU A 494 18.03 -7.97 11.37
C LEU A 494 19.48 -7.68 10.94
N PRO A 495 19.68 -7.08 9.77
CA PRO A 495 21.03 -6.86 9.21
C PRO A 495 21.85 -5.85 10.01
N VAL A 496 21.24 -4.81 10.62
CA VAL A 496 21.95 -3.81 11.45
C VAL A 496 22.34 -4.41 12.79
N LEU A 497 21.41 -5.10 13.46
CA LEU A 497 21.73 -5.83 14.69
C LEU A 497 22.88 -6.83 14.45
N ALA A 498 22.88 -7.51 13.32
CA ALA A 498 23.95 -8.45 12.97
C ALA A 498 25.28 -7.74 12.76
N ALA A 499 25.31 -6.63 12.02
CA ALA A 499 26.52 -5.83 11.80
C ALA A 499 27.10 -5.25 13.12
N ASP A 500 26.23 -4.75 14.00
CA ASP A 500 26.64 -4.25 15.31
C ASP A 500 27.15 -5.38 16.22
N ALA A 501 26.54 -6.57 16.14
CA ALA A 501 27.02 -7.74 16.85
C ALA A 501 28.35 -8.24 16.30
N GLU A 502 28.57 -8.26 15.00
CA GLU A 502 29.84 -8.60 14.34
C GLU A 502 30.94 -7.62 14.78
N ALA A 503 30.64 -6.33 14.83
CA ALA A 503 31.57 -5.33 15.36
C ALA A 503 31.91 -5.57 16.84
N PHE A 504 30.92 -5.86 17.69
CA PHE A 504 31.15 -6.22 19.09
C PHE A 504 31.98 -7.49 19.24
N LEU A 505 31.63 -8.53 18.47
CA LEU A 505 32.35 -9.80 18.47
C LEU A 505 33.73 -9.73 17.84
N ASN A 506 34.10 -8.61 17.21
CA ASN A 506 35.37 -8.40 16.50
C ASN A 506 35.63 -9.48 15.43
N VAL A 507 34.62 -9.78 14.61
CA VAL A 507 34.67 -10.78 13.55
C VAL A 507 34.38 -10.15 12.19
N ALA A 508 34.83 -10.80 11.12
CA ALA A 508 34.38 -10.50 9.76
C ALA A 508 32.87 -10.78 9.60
N PRO A 509 32.21 -10.25 8.56
CA PRO A 509 30.82 -10.53 8.31
C PRO A 509 30.52 -12.03 8.34
N LEU A 510 29.63 -12.45 9.24
CA LEU A 510 29.29 -13.83 9.48
C LEU A 510 28.52 -14.43 8.29
N THR A 511 28.86 -15.66 7.95
CA THR A 511 28.15 -16.52 6.98
C THR A 511 27.29 -17.54 7.71
N TRP A 512 26.40 -18.24 6.97
CA TRP A 512 25.59 -19.30 7.58
C TRP A 512 26.44 -20.37 8.25
N ASN A 513 27.54 -20.80 7.58
CA ASN A 513 28.38 -21.89 8.06
C ASN A 513 29.19 -21.55 9.31
N ASP A 514 29.31 -20.29 9.66
CA ASP A 514 29.98 -19.87 10.89
C ASP A 514 29.30 -20.36 12.15
N HIS A 515 28.01 -20.82 12.09
CA HIS A 515 27.36 -21.47 13.23
C HIS A 515 28.03 -22.79 13.65
N LEU A 516 28.79 -23.40 12.76
CA LEU A 516 29.53 -24.68 13.03
C LEU A 516 30.79 -24.49 13.84
N THR A 517 31.26 -23.25 14.01
CA THR A 517 32.51 -22.91 14.70
C THR A 517 32.24 -22.17 16.00
N ARG A 518 33.25 -22.10 16.85
CA ARG A 518 33.20 -21.33 18.11
C ARG A 518 34.30 -20.28 18.11
N LEU A 519 34.07 -19.19 18.85
CA LEU A 519 35.12 -18.25 19.19
C LEU A 519 35.84 -18.72 20.43
N GLU A 520 37.16 -18.93 20.33
CA GLU A 520 38.01 -19.41 21.41
C GLU A 520 39.29 -18.56 21.51
N ASN A 521 39.68 -18.17 22.70
CA ASN A 521 40.80 -17.26 22.96
C ASN A 521 40.71 -15.99 22.09
N HIS A 522 39.48 -15.45 21.97
CA HIS A 522 39.10 -14.45 21.01
C HIS A 522 38.84 -13.11 21.69
N PRO A 523 39.45 -12.00 21.22
CA PRO A 523 39.22 -10.67 21.79
C PRO A 523 37.88 -10.08 21.33
N LEU A 524 37.11 -9.58 22.27
CA LEU A 524 35.88 -8.83 22.01
C LEU A 524 36.12 -7.32 22.08
N ASN A 525 35.42 -6.59 21.26
CA ASN A 525 35.36 -5.12 21.41
C ASN A 525 34.46 -4.72 22.58
N PRO A 526 34.57 -3.48 23.13
CA PRO A 526 33.70 -3.01 24.21
C PRO A 526 32.21 -3.10 23.82
N PHE A 527 31.41 -3.72 24.73
CA PHE A 527 29.97 -3.88 24.51
C PHE A 527 29.24 -2.54 24.57
N LYS A 528 28.44 -2.27 23.55
CA LYS A 528 27.45 -1.20 23.52
C LYS A 528 26.05 -1.82 23.39
N ALA A 529 25.04 -1.10 23.85
CA ALA A 529 23.67 -1.57 23.68
C ALA A 529 23.33 -1.75 22.19
N LEU A 530 23.03 -2.98 21.78
CA LEU A 530 22.80 -3.35 20.38
C LEU A 530 21.40 -2.99 19.91
N MET A 531 20.43 -2.87 20.81
CA MET A 531 19.06 -2.52 20.49
C MET A 531 18.37 -1.90 21.71
N SER A 532 17.50 -0.93 21.48
CA SER A 532 16.68 -0.30 22.53
C SER A 532 15.25 -0.85 22.52
N ARG A 533 14.53 -0.65 23.62
CA ARG A 533 13.09 -0.98 23.71
C ARG A 533 12.27 0.05 22.92
N ILE A 534 11.19 -0.44 22.31
CA ILE A 534 10.15 0.45 21.78
C ILE A 534 9.38 1.05 22.94
N GLU A 535 9.32 2.36 22.97
CA GLU A 535 8.47 3.11 23.90
C GLU A 535 7.07 3.27 23.31
N PRO A 536 5.98 2.90 24.02
CA PRO A 536 4.61 3.02 23.49
C PRO A 536 4.28 4.42 22.97
N ALA A 537 4.78 5.46 23.62
CA ALA A 537 4.59 6.85 23.22
C ALA A 537 5.10 7.17 21.80
N LYS A 538 6.13 6.47 21.31
CA LYS A 538 6.62 6.62 19.92
C LYS A 538 5.64 6.04 18.90
N VAL A 539 4.98 4.94 19.25
CA VAL A 539 3.94 4.33 18.42
C VAL A 539 2.69 5.23 18.37
N GLU A 540 2.30 5.79 19.50
CA GLU A 540 1.19 6.76 19.57
C GLU A 540 1.50 8.01 18.74
N ALA A 541 2.73 8.55 18.81
CA ALA A 541 3.18 9.68 18.02
C ALA A 541 3.15 9.37 16.52
N MET A 542 3.58 8.17 16.09
CA MET A 542 3.51 7.72 14.72
C MET A 542 2.06 7.68 14.21
N VAL A 543 1.14 7.15 14.99
CA VAL A 543 -0.29 7.10 14.61
C VAL A 543 -0.89 8.50 14.52
N ALA A 544 -0.52 9.41 15.43
CA ALA A 544 -0.95 10.81 15.38
C ALA A 544 -0.41 11.51 14.11
N ALA A 545 0.89 11.39 13.83
CA ALA A 545 1.51 11.94 12.63
C ALA A 545 0.87 11.40 11.33
N SER A 546 0.51 10.11 11.31
CA SER A 546 -0.19 9.51 10.16
C SER A 546 -1.54 10.15 9.89
N LYS A 547 -2.27 10.59 10.91
CA LYS A 547 -3.54 11.32 10.76
C LYS A 547 -3.30 12.73 10.26
N GLU A 548 -2.30 13.43 10.79
CA GLU A 548 -1.94 14.79 10.36
C GLU A 548 -1.48 14.84 8.91
N ASP A 549 -0.64 13.88 8.49
CA ASP A 549 -0.21 13.72 7.09
C ASP A 549 -1.39 13.62 6.11
N LEU A 550 -2.44 12.91 6.51
CA LEU A 550 -3.63 12.70 5.69
C LEU A 550 -4.48 13.95 5.61
N LEU A 551 -4.67 14.65 6.74
CA LEU A 551 -5.38 15.94 6.77
C LEU A 551 -4.65 17.00 5.95
N ALA A 552 -3.32 17.05 6.02
CA ALA A 552 -2.50 17.95 5.22
C ALA A 552 -2.57 17.63 3.71
N ALA A 553 -2.67 16.36 3.34
CA ALA A 553 -2.85 15.93 1.94
C ALA A 553 -4.25 16.29 1.42
N GLU A 554 -5.30 16.15 2.24
CA GLU A 554 -6.66 16.54 1.91
C GLU A 554 -6.79 18.08 1.79
N ALA A 555 -6.13 18.83 2.66
CA ALA A 555 -6.11 20.29 2.60
C ALA A 555 -5.36 20.86 1.38
N LYS A 556 -4.38 20.08 0.82
CA LYS A 556 -3.67 20.42 -0.43
C LYS A 556 -4.42 19.98 -1.68
N ALA A 557 -5.48 19.17 -1.56
CA ALA A 557 -6.33 18.86 -2.70
C ALA A 557 -6.94 20.19 -3.20
N PRO A 558 -6.92 20.50 -4.53
CA PRO A 558 -7.52 21.71 -5.02
C PRO A 558 -8.98 21.73 -4.58
N ALA A 559 -9.42 22.89 -4.05
CA ALA A 559 -10.82 23.12 -3.74
C ALA A 559 -11.63 22.74 -4.97
N GLY A 560 -12.52 21.77 -4.85
CA GLY A 560 -13.37 21.35 -5.96
C GLY A 560 -14.15 22.58 -6.48
N ASN A 561 -14.60 22.53 -7.74
CA ASN A 561 -15.49 23.55 -8.32
C ASN A 561 -16.90 23.53 -7.69
N GLY A 562 -17.04 23.02 -6.48
CA GLY A 562 -18.28 22.93 -5.74
C GLY A 562 -18.74 24.28 -5.18
N GLU A 563 -20.00 24.33 -4.70
CA GLU A 563 -20.61 25.57 -4.14
C GLU A 563 -19.84 26.14 -2.94
N LEU A 564 -19.18 25.26 -2.11
CA LEU A 564 -18.30 25.71 -1.01
C LEU A 564 -17.06 26.49 -1.47
N ALA A 565 -16.58 26.28 -2.70
CA ALA A 565 -15.47 27.06 -3.25
C ALA A 565 -15.91 28.48 -3.64
N LYS A 566 -17.20 28.65 -4.01
CA LYS A 566 -17.81 29.94 -4.37
C LYS A 566 -18.24 30.74 -3.13
N ASP A 567 -18.71 30.05 -2.10
CA ASP A 567 -19.14 30.60 -0.82
C ASP A 567 -18.59 29.76 0.35
N PRO A 568 -17.38 30.07 0.83
CA PRO A 568 -16.71 29.32 1.88
C PRO A 568 -17.44 29.31 3.22
N LEU A 569 -17.23 28.28 4.02
CA LEU A 569 -17.76 28.23 5.38
C LEU A 569 -17.34 29.46 6.19
N SER A 570 -18.29 30.02 6.93
CA SER A 570 -18.01 31.02 7.95
C SER A 570 -17.23 30.46 9.12
N ALA A 571 -16.72 31.35 9.98
CA ALA A 571 -16.01 30.93 11.19
C ALA A 571 -16.87 30.01 12.08
N GLU A 572 -16.23 29.07 12.75
CA GLU A 572 -16.87 28.18 13.71
C GLU A 572 -17.60 28.98 14.81
N ILE A 573 -18.75 28.48 15.23
CA ILE A 573 -19.55 29.07 16.31
C ILE A 573 -19.81 28.04 17.40
N GLU A 574 -19.90 28.49 18.65
CA GLU A 574 -20.32 27.65 19.76
C GLU A 574 -21.79 27.26 19.65
N PHE A 575 -22.14 26.10 20.20
CA PHE A 575 -23.51 25.57 20.17
C PHE A 575 -24.55 26.57 20.72
N ASP A 576 -24.21 27.29 21.78
CA ASP A 576 -25.09 28.30 22.39
C ASP A 576 -25.39 29.46 21.42
N THR A 577 -24.45 29.82 20.54
CA THR A 577 -24.67 30.81 19.51
C THR A 577 -25.69 30.31 18.49
N PHE A 578 -25.61 29.09 18.07
CA PHE A 578 -26.60 28.47 17.18
C PHE A 578 -27.96 28.31 17.89
N ALA A 579 -27.96 27.83 19.13
CA ALA A 579 -29.17 27.62 19.94
C ALA A 579 -29.95 28.93 20.24
N ALA A 580 -29.28 30.08 20.16
CA ALA A 580 -29.91 31.40 20.28
C ALA A 580 -30.78 31.74 19.08
N VAL A 581 -30.60 31.09 17.92
CA VAL A 581 -31.44 31.27 16.73
C VAL A 581 -32.69 30.39 16.85
N ASP A 582 -33.87 30.99 16.78
CA ASP A 582 -35.13 30.22 16.81
C ASP A 582 -35.63 29.98 15.38
N LEU A 583 -35.34 28.73 14.90
CA LEU A 583 -35.77 28.26 13.58
C LEU A 583 -37.12 27.55 13.70
N ARG A 584 -38.13 27.94 12.88
CA ARG A 584 -39.47 27.38 12.88
C ARG A 584 -39.91 26.92 11.50
N VAL A 585 -40.73 25.88 11.48
CA VAL A 585 -41.52 25.49 10.32
C VAL A 585 -42.67 26.49 10.19
N ALA A 586 -42.89 27.06 9.00
CA ALA A 586 -43.96 28.02 8.70
C ALA A 586 -44.72 27.55 7.46
N LEU A 587 -46.05 27.73 7.49
CA LEU A 587 -46.89 27.57 6.30
C LEU A 587 -47.03 28.91 5.60
N ILE A 588 -46.75 28.97 4.30
CA ILE A 588 -47.01 30.13 3.47
C ILE A 588 -48.52 30.19 3.19
N VAL A 589 -49.26 31.05 3.92
CA VAL A 589 -50.69 31.21 3.78
C VAL A 589 -51.06 32.07 2.60
N LYS A 590 -50.25 33.11 2.34
CA LYS A 590 -50.41 34.04 1.24
C LYS A 590 -49.04 34.53 0.73
N ALA A 591 -48.92 34.69 -0.57
CA ALA A 591 -47.72 35.23 -1.20
C ALA A 591 -48.14 36.25 -2.29
N GLU A 592 -47.64 37.47 -2.19
CA GLU A 592 -48.01 38.58 -3.09
C GLU A 592 -46.78 39.32 -3.59
N ALA A 593 -46.85 39.80 -4.84
CA ALA A 593 -45.84 40.70 -5.36
C ALA A 593 -46.02 42.09 -4.73
N VAL A 594 -44.89 42.67 -4.28
CA VAL A 594 -44.93 44.03 -3.67
C VAL A 594 -44.94 45.06 -4.77
N ALA A 595 -45.99 45.92 -4.77
CA ALA A 595 -46.11 47.00 -5.73
C ALA A 595 -44.94 48.03 -5.58
N GLY A 596 -44.23 48.29 -6.66
CA GLY A 596 -43.09 49.20 -6.65
C GLY A 596 -41.80 48.58 -6.09
N ALA A 597 -41.71 47.24 -5.98
CA ALA A 597 -40.49 46.50 -5.64
C ALA A 597 -40.21 45.43 -6.70
N ASP A 598 -39.03 45.48 -7.30
CA ASP A 598 -38.64 44.51 -8.36
C ASP A 598 -38.22 43.14 -7.85
N LYS A 599 -37.74 43.05 -6.60
CA LYS A 599 -37.14 41.84 -6.04
C LYS A 599 -37.95 41.19 -4.91
N LEU A 600 -38.96 41.88 -4.37
CA LEU A 600 -39.64 41.49 -3.14
C LEU A 600 -40.96 40.75 -3.39
N LEU A 601 -41.18 39.68 -2.65
CA LEU A 601 -42.49 39.09 -2.34
C LEU A 601 -42.83 39.39 -0.89
N GLN A 602 -44.11 39.65 -0.62
CA GLN A 602 -44.70 39.70 0.71
C GLN A 602 -45.32 38.37 1.01
N LEU A 603 -44.86 37.71 2.09
CA LEU A 603 -45.33 36.42 2.53
C LEU A 603 -46.08 36.57 3.85
N THR A 604 -47.30 36.04 3.93
CA THR A 604 -47.98 35.79 5.20
C THR A 604 -47.69 34.38 5.65
N LEU A 605 -46.95 34.23 6.73
CA LEU A 605 -46.50 32.95 7.28
C LEU A 605 -47.31 32.61 8.53
N ASP A 606 -47.82 31.37 8.57
CA ASP A 606 -48.46 30.80 9.75
C ASP A 606 -47.43 29.88 10.47
N ILE A 607 -47.17 30.17 11.74
CA ILE A 607 -46.28 29.40 12.60
C ILE A 607 -47.02 28.63 13.71
N GLY A 608 -48.27 28.29 13.44
CA GLY A 608 -49.16 27.54 14.34
C GLY A 608 -50.19 28.46 14.99
N ASP A 609 -49.83 29.16 16.06
CA ASP A 609 -50.74 30.05 16.81
C ASP A 609 -50.58 31.54 16.44
N GLU A 610 -49.68 31.86 15.51
CA GLU A 610 -49.33 33.22 15.15
C GLU A 610 -49.10 33.36 13.63
N ARG A 611 -49.53 34.47 13.04
CA ARG A 611 -49.23 34.83 11.67
C ARG A 611 -48.23 35.97 11.62
N ARG A 612 -47.24 35.88 10.72
CA ARG A 612 -46.20 36.87 10.53
C ARG A 612 -46.15 37.36 9.10
N ASN A 613 -45.82 38.62 8.93
CA ASN A 613 -45.58 39.24 7.65
C ASN A 613 -44.06 39.26 7.37
N VAL A 614 -43.61 38.70 6.27
CA VAL A 614 -42.20 38.66 5.90
C VAL A 614 -42.03 39.17 4.47
N PHE A 615 -41.10 40.10 4.28
CA PHE A 615 -40.67 40.54 2.95
C PHE A 615 -39.41 39.79 2.56
N SER A 616 -39.45 39.05 1.44
CA SER A 616 -38.32 38.22 0.95
C SER A 616 -37.94 38.56 -0.49
N GLY A 617 -36.62 38.61 -0.75
CA GLY A 617 -36.04 38.94 -2.05
C GLY A 617 -36.06 37.81 -3.08
N ILE A 618 -37.13 37.07 -3.17
CA ILE A 618 -37.24 35.85 -3.97
C ILE A 618 -38.10 35.96 -5.21
N LYS A 619 -38.54 37.16 -5.58
CA LYS A 619 -39.47 37.38 -6.70
C LYS A 619 -38.94 36.88 -8.05
N SER A 620 -37.64 36.99 -8.29
CA SER A 620 -37.04 36.53 -9.56
C SER A 620 -37.11 35.00 -9.70
N ALA A 621 -36.94 34.25 -8.60
CA ALA A 621 -37.00 32.79 -8.59
C ALA A 621 -38.47 32.28 -8.54
N TYR A 622 -39.42 33.13 -8.05
CA TYR A 622 -40.82 32.81 -7.93
C TYR A 622 -41.71 33.87 -8.59
N PRO A 623 -41.68 33.94 -9.94
CA PRO A 623 -42.41 34.97 -10.69
C PRO A 623 -43.94 34.85 -10.54
N ASP A 624 -44.43 33.65 -10.20
CA ASP A 624 -45.83 33.40 -9.85
C ASP A 624 -45.93 33.07 -8.35
N PRO A 625 -46.18 34.07 -7.49
CA PRO A 625 -46.23 33.91 -6.03
C PRO A 625 -47.31 32.94 -5.56
N SER A 626 -48.39 32.77 -6.28
CA SER A 626 -49.52 31.90 -5.89
C SER A 626 -49.09 30.42 -5.72
N LYS A 627 -48.05 30.02 -6.43
CA LYS A 627 -47.45 28.66 -6.32
C LYS A 627 -46.74 28.39 -4.99
N LEU A 628 -46.48 29.43 -4.21
CA LEU A 628 -45.91 29.30 -2.87
C LEU A 628 -46.95 29.05 -1.80
N GLU A 629 -48.20 29.44 -2.07
CA GLU A 629 -49.31 29.28 -1.10
C GLU A 629 -49.57 27.79 -0.81
N GLY A 630 -49.75 27.45 0.46
CA GLY A 630 -49.89 26.06 0.91
C GLY A 630 -48.58 25.29 1.11
N ARG A 631 -47.42 25.87 0.76
CA ARG A 631 -46.12 25.21 0.99
C ARG A 631 -45.63 25.49 2.40
N LEU A 632 -44.98 24.44 2.97
CA LEU A 632 -44.21 24.62 4.18
C LEU A 632 -42.80 25.14 3.83
N THR A 633 -42.30 26.04 4.66
CA THR A 633 -40.93 26.57 4.58
C THR A 633 -40.31 26.69 5.97
N MET A 634 -39.04 26.99 6.02
CA MET A 634 -38.31 27.26 7.26
C MET A 634 -38.06 28.75 7.42
N MET A 635 -38.19 29.26 8.65
CA MET A 635 -37.93 30.68 8.95
C MET A 635 -37.12 30.86 10.23
N VAL A 636 -36.35 31.95 10.27
CA VAL A 636 -35.79 32.49 11.51
C VAL A 636 -36.86 33.36 12.16
N ALA A 637 -37.38 32.87 13.30
CA ALA A 637 -38.58 33.46 13.94
C ALA A 637 -38.25 34.56 14.99
N ASN A 638 -37.05 34.54 15.58
CA ASN A 638 -36.67 35.49 16.64
C ASN A 638 -35.84 36.70 16.17
N LEU A 639 -35.83 36.99 14.87
CA LEU A 639 -35.23 38.23 14.36
C LEU A 639 -36.08 39.42 14.81
N LYS A 640 -35.41 40.52 15.22
CA LYS A 640 -36.11 41.78 15.52
C LYS A 640 -36.88 42.27 14.30
N PRO A 641 -38.19 42.66 14.44
CA PRO A 641 -38.95 43.18 13.33
C PRO A 641 -38.26 44.39 12.66
N ARG A 642 -38.17 44.31 11.31
CA ARG A 642 -37.49 45.35 10.51
C ARG A 642 -38.51 46.18 9.77
N LYS A 643 -38.52 47.50 10.04
CA LYS A 643 -39.33 48.47 9.30
C LYS A 643 -38.73 48.70 7.92
N MET A 644 -39.48 48.42 6.88
CA MET A 644 -39.10 48.61 5.48
C MET A 644 -40.05 49.64 4.82
N ARG A 645 -39.71 50.06 3.59
CA ARG A 645 -40.55 51.01 2.83
C ARG A 645 -41.99 50.53 2.64
N PHE A 646 -42.19 49.20 2.55
CA PHE A 646 -43.47 48.57 2.20
C PHE A 646 -44.20 47.94 3.41
N GLY A 647 -43.66 48.04 4.62
CA GLY A 647 -44.23 47.47 5.83
C GLY A 647 -43.18 46.99 6.81
N VAL A 648 -43.61 46.19 7.78
CA VAL A 648 -42.73 45.55 8.78
C VAL A 648 -42.50 44.10 8.41
N SER A 649 -41.24 43.66 8.36
CA SER A 649 -40.89 42.25 8.21
C SER A 649 -40.55 41.64 9.57
N GLU A 650 -41.24 40.54 9.91
CA GLU A 650 -41.25 39.91 11.26
C GLU A 650 -40.52 38.56 11.27
N GLY A 651 -39.43 38.45 10.55
CA GLY A 651 -38.61 37.28 10.42
C GLY A 651 -37.96 37.17 9.04
N MET A 652 -37.36 36.05 8.75
CA MET A 652 -36.69 35.77 7.50
C MET A 652 -36.95 34.29 7.09
N VAL A 653 -37.40 34.07 5.85
CA VAL A 653 -37.45 32.72 5.28
C VAL A 653 -36.05 32.24 4.87
N MET A 654 -35.78 30.96 5.04
CA MET A 654 -34.49 30.37 4.69
C MET A 654 -34.51 29.88 3.24
N ALA A 655 -33.48 30.21 2.52
CA ALA A 655 -33.31 29.78 1.14
C ALA A 655 -31.82 29.44 0.87
N ALA A 656 -31.55 28.53 -0.05
CA ALA A 656 -30.26 28.21 -0.60
C ALA A 656 -30.09 28.83 -1.99
N GLY A 657 -28.87 29.08 -2.42
CA GLY A 657 -28.50 29.52 -3.77
C GLY A 657 -27.82 30.86 -3.80
N PRO A 658 -27.15 31.22 -4.94
CA PRO A 658 -26.33 32.43 -5.09
C PRO A 658 -27.14 33.70 -5.25
N GLY A 659 -28.44 33.59 -5.48
CA GLY A 659 -29.31 34.76 -5.68
C GLY A 659 -29.99 34.83 -7.07
N GLY A 660 -30.79 35.85 -7.30
CA GLY A 660 -31.48 36.04 -8.59
C GLY A 660 -32.54 34.98 -8.85
N GLU A 661 -32.41 34.27 -9.97
CA GLU A 661 -33.32 33.18 -10.35
C GLU A 661 -32.96 31.86 -9.65
N GLU A 662 -31.73 31.72 -9.15
CA GLU A 662 -31.22 30.54 -8.47
C GLU A 662 -31.36 30.66 -6.95
N ILE A 663 -32.60 30.81 -6.48
CA ILE A 663 -32.95 30.82 -5.05
C ILE A 663 -33.97 29.72 -4.79
N TYR A 664 -33.67 28.86 -3.83
CA TYR A 664 -34.46 27.68 -3.49
C TYR A 664 -34.92 27.77 -2.03
N LEU A 665 -36.22 27.99 -1.79
CA LEU A 665 -36.79 27.98 -0.44
C LEU A 665 -36.63 26.63 0.20
N LEU A 666 -36.08 26.57 1.41
CA LEU A 666 -35.95 25.34 2.18
C LEU A 666 -37.35 24.89 2.66
N SER A 667 -37.65 23.61 2.44
CA SER A 667 -38.91 23.01 2.87
C SER A 667 -38.61 21.78 3.75
N PRO A 668 -39.36 21.56 4.86
CA PRO A 668 -39.25 20.33 5.65
C PRO A 668 -39.87 19.18 4.91
N ASP A 669 -39.54 17.94 5.36
CA ASP A 669 -40.18 16.71 4.88
C ASP A 669 -41.68 16.68 5.17
N SER A 670 -42.40 15.77 4.45
CA SER A 670 -43.82 15.54 4.64
C SER A 670 -44.16 15.12 6.07
N GLY A 671 -45.17 15.74 6.65
CA GLY A 671 -45.62 15.49 8.02
C GLY A 671 -45.16 16.53 9.05
N ALA A 672 -44.25 17.43 8.68
CA ALA A 672 -43.94 18.58 9.53
C ALA A 672 -45.15 19.53 9.66
N LYS A 673 -45.25 20.19 10.80
CA LYS A 673 -46.37 21.09 11.13
C LYS A 673 -45.89 22.50 11.42
N PRO A 674 -46.64 23.54 11.05
CA PRO A 674 -46.33 24.93 11.41
C PRO A 674 -46.08 25.08 12.91
N GLY A 675 -45.10 25.89 13.27
CA GLY A 675 -44.66 26.13 14.64
C GLY A 675 -43.64 25.14 15.22
N GLN A 676 -43.43 24.01 14.60
CA GLN A 676 -42.40 23.07 15.07
C GLN A 676 -40.99 23.73 14.99
N ARG A 677 -40.25 23.59 16.09
CA ARG A 677 -38.87 24.08 16.19
C ARG A 677 -37.91 23.15 15.45
N ILE A 678 -37.01 23.73 14.69
CA ILE A 678 -35.89 23.05 14.04
C ILE A 678 -34.71 23.09 15.02
N LYS A 679 -34.11 21.93 15.27
CA LYS A 679 -33.03 21.77 16.25
C LYS A 679 -31.75 21.32 15.57
#